data_dd6e6e4b340ca1b01c99b3f27ee476a1
#
_entry.id   dd6e6e4b340ca1b01c99b3f27ee476a1
#
_cell.length_a   1.000
_cell.length_b   1.000
_cell.length_c   1.000
_cell.angle_alpha   90.00
_cell.angle_beta   90.00
_cell.angle_gamma   90.00
#
_symmetry.space_group_name_H-M   'P 1'
#
loop_
_entity.id
_entity.type
_entity.pdbx_description
1 polymer ?
#
loop_
_entity_poly.entity_id
_entity_poly.type
_entity_poly.pdbx_seq_one_letter_code
_entity_poly.pdbx_strand_id
1 'polypeptide(L)'
;MNRKKHTHLLKTLAGPLGILLALLAYACASPGTPDGGPYDEDPPVLLKCSPELMATNNKQKKITLTFDEFIKLENANEKVVVSPPQIEAPEIKTSGKKVEVALLDSLHPNTTYTIDFSDAIVDNNEGNPLGNFAFTFSTGERIDTLEVSGTVLDASNLEPIKGILVGLYADLADSAFVTRPFDRVARTDSRGRFTIRGIAPGTYHAYALQDVDQNFIFSQKSEMIAFSDDSICPSFDFRTRKDTLWLGADSIAIDTIKEVQYTHFMPDNIVLRAFTEQAVTQYMTKNERLVPWKFSLFFAAPADTLPTLEGMNFDAHDAFIIEKSAKNDTIDYWIKDSLVYNIDTLRMRVTYLASDTLNRLVAQTDTLELAPKTTREKIAKEKADKLAEWKKELEKKLKRRKKNDSIPIDTVPPVEYLKVTAGAPSPLELYQNISFAFDEPLAAIDTSAFHLHEVVDSVDVEVPFVFRQKEGKLREYELLAEWHPGAEFKLKVDSLAFTGLYGLSSDKIEQNIKVRPLEEYASLFLNLPGADTTAIVQLLDAQDKPVRQAHIADGRAEFYFVNPGKYYVRLFYDRNGNGVWDTGLYEEHRQAEEVFYYPQPLELKAQWDVEQDWNLNAVPVDRQKPQEITKQKPDEKKSVRGRNAERERNKRK
;
A
#
# COMPACT_ATOMS: atom_id res chain seq x y z
N MET A 1 27.42 84.79 -44.54
CA MET A 1 26.59 84.09 -45.58
C MET A 1 27.19 82.73 -45.80
N ASN A 2 26.70 81.68 -45.18
CA ASN A 2 26.92 80.25 -45.44
C ASN A 2 26.68 79.38 -44.19
N ARG A 3 25.43 79.37 -43.72
CA ARG A 3 25.00 78.43 -42.65
C ARG A 3 23.68 77.73 -42.97
N LYS A 4 23.13 77.83 -44.16
CA LYS A 4 21.85 77.25 -44.57
C LYS A 4 21.92 76.06 -45.50
N LYS A 5 23.10 75.69 -46.05
CA LYS A 5 23.21 74.57 -47.00
C LYS A 5 23.55 73.20 -46.38
N HIS A 6 24.03 73.13 -45.12
CA HIS A 6 24.35 71.82 -44.48
C HIS A 6 23.17 71.12 -43.81
N THR A 7 22.10 71.84 -43.47
CA THR A 7 20.95 71.26 -42.80
C THR A 7 19.97 70.54 -43.74
N HIS A 8 19.99 70.83 -45.06
CA HIS A 8 19.17 70.10 -46.03
C HIS A 8 19.76 68.75 -46.47
N LEU A 9 21.10 68.62 -46.55
CA LEU A 9 21.76 67.37 -46.86
C LEU A 9 21.65 66.33 -45.79
N LEU A 10 21.66 66.74 -44.47
CA LEU A 10 21.43 65.81 -43.34
C LEU A 10 19.97 65.32 -43.25
N LYS A 11 19.00 66.12 -43.65
CA LYS A 11 17.59 65.71 -43.65
C LYS A 11 17.20 64.76 -44.78
N THR A 12 17.87 64.86 -45.96
CA THR A 12 17.62 63.96 -47.09
C THR A 12 18.34 62.62 -46.97
N LEU A 13 19.40 62.51 -46.17
CA LEU A 13 20.09 61.26 -45.88
C LEU A 13 19.50 60.47 -44.65
N ALA A 14 18.78 61.15 -43.77
CA ALA A 14 18.18 60.52 -42.61
C ALA A 14 16.98 59.57 -42.95
N GLY A 15 16.27 59.85 -44.03
CA GLY A 15 15.19 59.03 -44.56
C GLY A 15 15.64 57.67 -45.07
N PRO A 16 16.54 57.59 -46.01
CA PRO A 16 17.02 56.31 -46.54
C PRO A 16 17.86 55.51 -45.52
N LEU A 17 18.58 56.20 -44.61
CA LEU A 17 19.32 55.54 -43.56
C LEU A 17 18.35 54.88 -42.49
N GLY A 18 17.23 55.55 -42.20
CA GLY A 18 16.18 54.99 -41.33
C GLY A 18 15.48 53.77 -41.94
N ILE A 19 15.25 53.81 -43.29
CA ILE A 19 14.66 52.67 -44.01
C ILE A 19 15.68 51.52 -44.12
N LEU A 20 16.96 51.81 -44.31
CA LEU A 20 18.01 50.77 -44.28
C LEU A 20 18.20 50.14 -42.90
N LEU A 21 18.12 50.91 -41.81
CA LEU A 21 18.15 50.39 -40.44
C LEU A 21 16.89 49.57 -40.11
N ALA A 22 15.72 49.97 -40.61
CA ALA A 22 14.49 49.22 -40.41
C ALA A 22 14.51 47.91 -41.24
N LEU A 23 15.07 47.90 -42.42
CA LEU A 23 15.27 46.69 -43.24
C LEU A 23 16.32 45.75 -42.62
N LEU A 24 17.37 46.29 -42.00
CA LEU A 24 18.35 45.50 -41.25
C LEU A 24 17.77 44.93 -39.94
N ALA A 25 16.81 45.60 -39.31
CA ALA A 25 16.11 45.08 -38.13
C ALA A 25 15.06 43.98 -38.49
N TYR A 26 14.54 44.00 -39.74
CA TYR A 26 13.66 42.94 -40.23
C TYR A 26 14.44 41.71 -40.76
N ALA A 27 15.74 41.84 -40.99
CA ALA A 27 16.63 40.75 -41.38
C ALA A 27 17.26 40.01 -40.18
N CYS A 28 16.69 40.12 -38.99
CA CYS A 28 16.97 39.16 -37.92
C CYS A 28 16.42 37.81 -38.38
N ALA A 29 17.27 37.06 -39.06
CA ALA A 29 17.06 35.63 -39.23
C ALA A 29 16.86 35.04 -37.83
N SER A 30 15.68 34.53 -37.53
CA SER A 30 15.49 33.67 -36.42
C SER A 30 16.57 32.57 -36.51
N PRO A 31 17.45 32.39 -35.54
CA PRO A 31 18.32 31.23 -35.53
C PRO A 31 17.39 30.02 -35.49
N GLY A 32 17.04 29.47 -36.63
CA GLY A 32 16.42 28.17 -36.69
C GLY A 32 17.43 27.22 -36.09
N THR A 33 17.12 26.67 -34.94
CA THR A 33 17.81 25.47 -34.46
C THR A 33 17.75 24.49 -35.63
N PRO A 34 18.89 23.97 -36.12
CA PRO A 34 18.86 22.98 -37.17
C PRO A 34 17.96 21.84 -36.68
N ASP A 35 16.89 21.61 -37.42
CA ASP A 35 16.05 20.43 -37.25
C ASP A 35 16.96 19.23 -37.51
N GLY A 36 17.46 18.58 -36.43
CA GLY A 36 18.34 17.42 -36.55
C GLY A 36 17.87 16.42 -37.61
N GLY A 37 18.72 15.52 -38.02
CA GLY A 37 18.38 14.41 -38.92
C GLY A 37 17.16 13.61 -38.46
N PRO A 38 16.69 12.63 -39.22
CA PRO A 38 15.70 11.67 -38.75
C PRO A 38 16.23 10.96 -37.50
N TYR A 39 15.31 10.62 -36.58
CA TYR A 39 15.65 9.80 -35.42
C TYR A 39 16.09 8.43 -35.90
N ASP A 40 17.09 7.84 -35.23
CA ASP A 40 17.36 6.41 -35.36
C ASP A 40 16.23 5.63 -34.67
N GLU A 41 15.61 4.74 -35.42
CA GLU A 41 14.51 3.88 -34.93
C GLU A 41 14.91 2.42 -34.84
N ASP A 42 16.14 2.08 -35.17
CA ASP A 42 16.68 0.72 -35.13
C ASP A 42 17.31 0.45 -33.77
N PRO A 43 17.11 -0.75 -33.20
CA PRO A 43 17.78 -1.16 -31.97
C PRO A 43 19.25 -1.52 -32.26
N PRO A 44 20.15 -1.42 -31.25
CA PRO A 44 21.53 -1.84 -31.41
C PRO A 44 21.63 -3.34 -31.75
N VAL A 45 22.59 -3.68 -32.63
CA VAL A 45 22.81 -5.06 -33.08
C VAL A 45 24.11 -5.60 -32.49
N LEU A 46 24.04 -6.80 -31.90
CA LEU A 46 25.21 -7.50 -31.36
C LEU A 46 26.07 -8.03 -32.53
N LEU A 47 27.29 -7.51 -32.68
CA LEU A 47 28.21 -7.92 -33.72
C LEU A 47 29.15 -9.07 -33.28
N LYS A 48 29.62 -9.02 -32.05
CA LYS A 48 30.60 -9.97 -31.53
C LYS A 48 30.52 -10.10 -30.02
N CYS A 49 30.75 -11.30 -29.51
CA CYS A 49 30.90 -11.56 -28.08
C CYS A 49 32.17 -12.40 -27.80
N SER A 50 32.71 -12.25 -26.61
CA SER A 50 33.82 -13.05 -26.10
C SER A 50 33.56 -13.36 -24.61
N PRO A 51 33.44 -14.65 -24.22
CA PRO A 51 33.39 -15.84 -25.09
C PRO A 51 32.23 -15.77 -26.09
N GLU A 52 32.17 -16.69 -27.06
CA GLU A 52 31.03 -16.79 -27.99
C GLU A 52 29.74 -17.10 -27.25
N LEU A 53 28.63 -16.66 -27.81
CA LEU A 53 27.30 -16.98 -27.29
C LEU A 53 27.13 -18.52 -27.36
N MET A 54 26.59 -19.11 -26.30
CA MET A 54 26.45 -20.58 -26.15
C MET A 54 27.79 -21.34 -26.15
N ALA A 55 28.90 -20.68 -25.74
CA ALA A 55 30.20 -21.36 -25.60
C ALA A 55 30.17 -22.43 -24.49
N THR A 56 30.81 -23.55 -24.75
CA THR A 56 30.99 -24.63 -23.78
C THR A 56 32.46 -24.67 -23.28
N ASN A 57 32.73 -25.35 -22.18
CA ASN A 57 34.05 -25.46 -21.56
C ASN A 57 34.70 -24.08 -21.27
N ASN A 58 33.90 -23.05 -21.06
CA ASN A 58 34.38 -21.70 -20.82
C ASN A 58 34.96 -21.57 -19.41
N LYS A 59 36.17 -20.98 -19.34
CA LYS A 59 36.87 -20.66 -18.09
C LYS A 59 37.05 -19.18 -17.85
N GLN A 60 36.59 -18.36 -18.82
CA GLN A 60 36.72 -16.91 -18.74
C GLN A 60 35.65 -16.32 -17.84
N LYS A 61 36.07 -15.49 -16.90
CA LYS A 61 35.16 -14.72 -16.02
C LYS A 61 34.75 -13.38 -16.64
N LYS A 62 35.47 -12.91 -17.66
CA LYS A 62 35.20 -11.64 -18.34
C LYS A 62 34.43 -11.90 -19.64
N ILE A 63 33.26 -11.31 -19.74
CA ILE A 63 32.39 -11.37 -20.90
C ILE A 63 32.40 -9.98 -21.56
N THR A 64 32.60 -9.93 -22.88
CA THR A 64 32.57 -8.68 -23.65
C THR A 64 31.59 -8.82 -24.80
N LEU A 65 30.61 -7.94 -24.84
CA LEU A 65 29.63 -7.82 -25.92
C LEU A 65 29.97 -6.57 -26.75
N THR A 66 30.03 -6.67 -28.08
CA THR A 66 30.36 -5.55 -28.98
C THR A 66 29.21 -5.33 -29.96
N PHE A 67 28.74 -4.09 -30.04
CA PHE A 67 27.58 -3.67 -30.82
C PHE A 67 28.03 -2.82 -32.03
N ASP A 68 27.12 -2.60 -32.97
CA ASP A 68 27.32 -1.78 -34.17
C ASP A 68 27.32 -0.27 -33.87
N GLU A 69 26.72 0.13 -32.72
CA GLU A 69 26.59 1.52 -32.30
C GLU A 69 27.01 1.75 -30.85
N PHE A 70 26.99 3.02 -30.41
CA PHE A 70 27.22 3.38 -29.00
C PHE A 70 26.04 3.00 -28.16
N ILE A 71 26.31 2.34 -27.03
CA ILE A 71 25.30 1.82 -26.11
C ILE A 71 25.48 2.35 -24.70
N LYS A 72 24.40 2.35 -23.95
CA LYS A 72 24.36 2.54 -22.49
C LYS A 72 23.53 1.43 -21.83
N LEU A 73 23.75 1.24 -20.55
CA LEU A 73 22.92 0.37 -19.71
C LEU A 73 21.99 1.23 -18.86
N GLU A 74 20.69 1.00 -18.99
CA GLU A 74 19.68 1.64 -18.16
C GLU A 74 19.37 0.75 -16.95
N ASN A 75 19.57 1.30 -15.73
CA ASN A 75 19.28 0.62 -14.46
C ASN A 75 19.93 -0.78 -14.36
N ALA A 76 21.22 -0.89 -14.71
CA ALA A 76 21.92 -2.19 -14.74
C ALA A 76 21.81 -2.98 -13.43
N ASN A 77 21.91 -2.31 -12.29
CA ASN A 77 21.82 -2.95 -10.97
C ASN A 77 20.45 -3.57 -10.67
N GLU A 78 19.39 -3.05 -11.28
CA GLU A 78 18.03 -3.55 -11.10
C GLU A 78 17.64 -4.60 -12.15
N LYS A 79 18.16 -4.46 -13.38
CA LYS A 79 17.72 -5.23 -14.52
C LYS A 79 18.64 -6.41 -14.87
N VAL A 80 19.95 -6.28 -14.60
CA VAL A 80 20.90 -7.34 -14.97
C VAL A 80 21.00 -8.36 -13.86
N VAL A 81 20.77 -9.63 -14.21
CA VAL A 81 20.82 -10.75 -13.27
C VAL A 81 21.76 -11.82 -13.81
N VAL A 82 22.67 -12.32 -12.97
CA VAL A 82 23.53 -13.46 -13.27
C VAL A 82 22.97 -14.71 -12.59
N SER A 83 22.81 -15.78 -13.32
CA SER A 83 22.32 -17.07 -12.84
C SER A 83 23.30 -18.20 -13.22
N PRO A 84 23.82 -18.98 -12.24
CA PRO A 84 23.65 -18.89 -10.79
C PRO A 84 24.05 -17.52 -10.21
N PRO A 85 23.47 -17.11 -9.06
CA PRO A 85 23.77 -15.83 -8.45
C PRO A 85 25.25 -15.72 -8.06
N GLN A 86 25.75 -14.49 -8.02
CA GLN A 86 27.13 -14.17 -7.59
C GLN A 86 27.05 -13.46 -6.24
N ILE A 87 27.78 -13.97 -5.23
CA ILE A 87 27.83 -13.34 -3.91
C ILE A 87 28.61 -12.02 -4.00
N GLU A 88 29.75 -12.01 -4.71
CA GLU A 88 30.42 -10.77 -5.07
C GLU A 88 29.75 -10.19 -6.32
N ALA A 89 29.13 -9.02 -6.19
CA ALA A 89 28.40 -8.38 -7.28
C ALA A 89 29.29 -8.25 -8.54
N PRO A 90 28.80 -8.67 -9.72
CA PRO A 90 29.60 -8.60 -10.95
C PRO A 90 29.86 -7.13 -11.33
N GLU A 91 31.07 -6.86 -11.82
CA GLU A 91 31.39 -5.55 -12.38
C GLU A 91 30.83 -5.44 -13.80
N ILE A 92 29.87 -4.51 -14.01
CA ILE A 92 29.25 -4.27 -15.31
C ILE A 92 29.60 -2.86 -15.78
N LYS A 93 30.24 -2.76 -16.94
CA LYS A 93 30.73 -1.48 -17.49
C LYS A 93 30.36 -1.34 -18.96
N THR A 94 30.05 -0.11 -19.39
CA THR A 94 29.91 0.25 -20.80
C THR A 94 31.11 1.09 -21.24
N SER A 95 31.63 0.84 -22.42
CA SER A 95 32.69 1.62 -23.03
C SER A 95 32.48 1.73 -24.53
N GLY A 96 31.91 2.86 -24.96
CA GLY A 96 31.58 3.09 -26.36
C GLY A 96 30.55 2.09 -26.88
N LYS A 97 30.99 1.22 -27.77
CA LYS A 97 30.16 0.16 -28.38
C LYS A 97 30.21 -1.18 -27.64
N LYS A 98 30.68 -1.21 -26.41
CA LYS A 98 30.91 -2.45 -25.69
C LYS A 98 30.23 -2.46 -24.32
N VAL A 99 29.69 -3.63 -23.95
CA VAL A 99 29.38 -4.01 -22.58
C VAL A 99 30.42 -5.01 -22.10
N GLU A 100 30.98 -4.79 -20.93
CA GLU A 100 31.89 -5.71 -20.26
C GLU A 100 31.26 -6.13 -18.94
N VAL A 101 31.20 -7.45 -18.71
CA VAL A 101 30.76 -8.05 -17.44
C VAL A 101 31.92 -8.89 -16.90
N ALA A 102 32.36 -8.58 -15.69
CA ALA A 102 33.37 -9.37 -14.99
C ALA A 102 32.71 -10.07 -13.79
N LEU A 103 32.68 -11.41 -13.83
CA LEU A 103 32.24 -12.24 -12.71
C LEU A 103 33.37 -12.33 -11.71
N LEU A 104 33.12 -12.00 -10.45
CA LEU A 104 34.15 -11.97 -9.41
C LEU A 104 34.28 -13.33 -8.72
N ASP A 105 33.18 -14.01 -8.48
CA ASP A 105 33.16 -15.35 -7.89
C ASP A 105 33.82 -16.40 -8.79
N SER A 106 34.24 -17.50 -8.18
CA SER A 106 34.74 -18.66 -8.90
C SER A 106 33.59 -19.35 -9.64
N LEU A 107 33.83 -19.69 -10.92
CA LEU A 107 32.82 -20.39 -11.72
C LEU A 107 32.67 -21.83 -11.23
N HIS A 108 31.43 -22.27 -11.03
CA HIS A 108 31.13 -23.67 -10.71
C HIS A 108 31.40 -24.58 -11.91
N PRO A 109 31.94 -25.78 -11.70
CA PRO A 109 32.19 -26.73 -12.77
C PRO A 109 30.86 -27.28 -13.34
N ASN A 110 30.90 -27.64 -14.64
CA ASN A 110 29.74 -28.23 -15.34
C ASN A 110 28.44 -27.47 -15.17
N THR A 111 28.52 -26.14 -15.18
CA THR A 111 27.39 -25.27 -14.87
C THR A 111 27.10 -24.31 -16.04
N THR A 112 25.86 -24.21 -16.43
CA THR A 112 25.39 -23.20 -17.38
C THR A 112 25.18 -21.88 -16.67
N TYR A 113 25.81 -20.81 -17.16
CA TYR A 113 25.66 -19.43 -16.68
C TYR A 113 24.82 -18.65 -17.66
N THR A 114 23.88 -17.89 -17.15
CA THR A 114 23.04 -16.96 -17.91
C THR A 114 23.17 -15.56 -17.32
N ILE A 115 23.51 -14.58 -18.14
CA ILE A 115 23.49 -13.15 -17.78
C ILE A 115 22.28 -12.55 -18.50
N ASP A 116 21.22 -12.33 -17.78
CA ASP A 116 20.00 -11.71 -18.30
C ASP A 116 20.12 -10.20 -18.18
N PHE A 117 20.14 -9.50 -19.32
CA PHE A 117 20.17 -8.05 -19.39
C PHE A 117 18.77 -7.45 -19.45
N SER A 118 17.73 -8.29 -19.63
CA SER A 118 16.37 -7.82 -19.85
C SER A 118 16.35 -6.78 -21.00
N ASP A 119 15.80 -5.60 -20.74
CA ASP A 119 15.78 -4.45 -21.66
C ASP A 119 16.78 -3.34 -21.26
N ALA A 120 17.81 -3.68 -20.49
CA ALA A 120 18.80 -2.71 -19.99
C ALA A 120 19.71 -2.15 -21.08
N ILE A 121 20.01 -2.94 -22.14
CA ILE A 121 20.89 -2.51 -23.23
C ILE A 121 20.09 -1.63 -24.19
N VAL A 122 20.47 -0.37 -24.31
CA VAL A 122 19.83 0.59 -25.21
C VAL A 122 20.90 1.37 -25.99
N ASP A 123 20.57 1.92 -27.17
CA ASP A 123 21.45 2.86 -27.82
C ASP A 123 21.66 4.12 -26.95
N ASN A 124 22.79 4.79 -27.17
CA ASN A 124 23.17 5.93 -26.34
C ASN A 124 22.40 7.22 -26.70
N ASN A 125 21.92 7.36 -27.91
CA ASN A 125 21.37 8.60 -28.43
C ASN A 125 19.86 8.67 -28.22
N GLU A 126 19.11 7.75 -28.82
CA GLU A 126 17.65 7.72 -28.83
C GLU A 126 17.07 6.87 -27.70
N GLY A 127 17.86 5.94 -27.15
CA GLY A 127 17.44 5.02 -26.10
C GLY A 127 16.61 3.85 -26.61
N ASN A 128 16.85 3.41 -27.86
CA ASN A 128 16.18 2.25 -28.44
C ASN A 128 16.65 0.97 -27.75
N PRO A 129 15.76 0.17 -27.14
CA PRO A 129 16.17 -1.03 -26.44
C PRO A 129 16.51 -2.17 -27.43
N LEU A 130 17.59 -2.90 -27.14
CA LEU A 130 17.89 -4.17 -27.81
C LEU A 130 16.74 -5.18 -27.66
N GLY A 131 15.94 -5.04 -26.61
CA GLY A 131 14.90 -5.98 -26.20
C GLY A 131 15.42 -6.93 -25.12
N ASN A 132 14.64 -7.96 -24.82
CA ASN A 132 15.01 -8.96 -23.81
C ASN A 132 16.19 -9.79 -24.32
N PHE A 133 17.39 -9.47 -23.88
CA PHE A 133 18.62 -10.14 -24.25
C PHE A 133 19.24 -10.88 -23.07
N ALA A 134 19.58 -12.14 -23.27
CA ALA A 134 20.32 -12.96 -22.31
C ALA A 134 21.55 -13.57 -22.98
N PHE A 135 22.69 -13.50 -22.29
CA PHE A 135 23.93 -14.11 -22.72
C PHE A 135 24.15 -15.40 -21.92
N THR A 136 24.37 -16.53 -22.61
CA THR A 136 24.51 -17.84 -22.00
C THR A 136 25.83 -18.50 -22.41
N PHE A 137 26.51 -19.15 -21.46
CA PHE A 137 27.68 -20.02 -21.67
C PHE A 137 27.71 -21.16 -20.64
N SER A 138 28.49 -22.18 -20.88
CA SER A 138 28.70 -23.29 -19.91
C SER A 138 30.17 -23.48 -19.58
N THR A 139 30.44 -23.81 -18.33
CA THR A 139 31.78 -24.28 -17.88
C THR A 139 32.02 -25.76 -18.18
N GLY A 140 30.96 -26.49 -18.52
CA GLY A 140 30.96 -27.89 -18.92
C GLY A 140 30.80 -28.09 -20.43
N GLU A 141 30.64 -29.34 -20.85
CA GLU A 141 30.49 -29.72 -22.27
C GLU A 141 29.07 -29.46 -22.81
N ARG A 142 28.10 -29.28 -21.95
CA ARG A 142 26.69 -29.10 -22.30
C ARG A 142 26.15 -27.77 -21.81
N ILE A 143 25.18 -27.26 -22.51
CA ILE A 143 24.37 -26.09 -22.11
C ILE A 143 22.99 -26.57 -21.77
N ASP A 144 22.52 -26.19 -20.59
CA ASP A 144 21.15 -26.40 -20.18
C ASP A 144 20.27 -25.32 -20.84
N THR A 145 19.17 -25.73 -21.45
CA THR A 145 18.34 -24.85 -22.28
C THR A 145 16.89 -24.75 -21.82
N LEU A 146 16.51 -25.50 -20.76
CA LEU A 146 15.15 -25.43 -20.26
C LEU A 146 14.87 -24.09 -19.58
N GLU A 147 13.62 -23.68 -19.65
CA GLU A 147 13.12 -22.46 -19.04
C GLU A 147 11.84 -22.73 -18.27
N VAL A 148 11.60 -21.95 -17.23
CA VAL A 148 10.30 -21.86 -16.55
C VAL A 148 9.93 -20.40 -16.37
N SER A 149 8.64 -20.10 -16.37
CA SER A 149 8.15 -18.74 -16.21
C SER A 149 6.88 -18.66 -15.39
N GLY A 150 6.60 -17.46 -14.90
CA GLY A 150 5.44 -17.23 -14.06
C GLY A 150 5.32 -15.79 -13.61
N THR A 151 4.56 -15.59 -12.55
CA THR A 151 4.24 -14.27 -11.98
C THR A 151 4.36 -14.30 -10.46
N VAL A 152 4.89 -13.24 -9.88
CA VAL A 152 4.90 -13.01 -8.43
C VAL A 152 3.93 -11.89 -8.10
N LEU A 153 3.01 -12.17 -7.19
CA LEU A 153 1.96 -11.26 -6.73
C LEU A 153 2.05 -11.09 -5.21
N ASP A 154 1.68 -9.93 -4.73
CA ASP A 154 1.46 -9.70 -3.29
C ASP A 154 0.27 -10.56 -2.82
N ALA A 155 0.49 -11.39 -1.81
CA ALA A 155 -0.52 -12.32 -1.32
C ALA A 155 -1.78 -11.63 -0.79
N SER A 156 -1.65 -10.42 -0.23
CA SER A 156 -2.76 -9.70 0.41
C SER A 156 -3.71 -9.02 -0.57
N ASN A 157 -3.23 -8.71 -1.80
CA ASN A 157 -3.97 -7.83 -2.70
C ASN A 157 -3.73 -8.07 -4.19
N LEU A 158 -2.98 -9.11 -4.55
CA LEU A 158 -2.62 -9.50 -5.93
C LEU A 158 -1.94 -8.38 -6.75
N GLU A 159 -1.27 -7.43 -6.10
CA GLU A 159 -0.40 -6.48 -6.82
C GLU A 159 0.80 -7.21 -7.43
N PRO A 160 1.13 -6.97 -8.71
CA PRO A 160 2.35 -7.52 -9.28
C PRO A 160 3.59 -6.92 -8.61
N ILE A 161 4.53 -7.76 -8.21
CA ILE A 161 5.75 -7.31 -7.52
C ILE A 161 6.88 -7.17 -8.51
N LYS A 162 7.36 -5.94 -8.70
CA LYS A 162 8.51 -5.62 -9.54
C LYS A 162 9.82 -5.81 -8.78
N GLY A 163 10.81 -6.43 -9.41
CA GLY A 163 12.18 -6.47 -8.93
C GLY A 163 12.47 -7.51 -7.84
N ILE A 164 11.52 -8.34 -7.46
CA ILE A 164 11.76 -9.46 -6.55
C ILE A 164 12.55 -10.57 -7.25
N LEU A 165 13.47 -11.21 -6.55
CA LEU A 165 14.20 -12.37 -7.06
C LEU A 165 13.29 -13.60 -7.03
N VAL A 166 13.37 -14.42 -8.07
CA VAL A 166 12.73 -15.74 -8.10
C VAL A 166 13.81 -16.76 -8.38
N GLY A 167 13.91 -17.76 -7.52
CA GLY A 167 14.94 -18.77 -7.61
C GLY A 167 14.42 -20.19 -7.53
N LEU A 168 15.24 -21.12 -8.01
CA LEU A 168 15.00 -22.56 -7.98
C LEU A 168 16.08 -23.24 -7.15
N TYR A 169 15.65 -24.28 -6.41
CA TYR A 169 16.54 -25.25 -5.77
C TYR A 169 16.28 -26.65 -6.33
N ALA A 170 17.34 -27.35 -6.73
CA ALA A 170 17.30 -28.78 -7.04
C ALA A 170 17.31 -29.65 -5.77
N ASP A 171 17.81 -29.10 -4.67
CA ASP A 171 17.66 -29.67 -3.34
C ASP A 171 16.25 -29.36 -2.83
N LEU A 172 15.45 -30.38 -2.67
CA LEU A 172 14.05 -30.24 -2.27
C LEU A 172 13.85 -30.10 -0.75
N ALA A 173 14.96 -30.01 0.02
CA ALA A 173 14.88 -29.75 1.45
C ALA A 173 14.52 -28.28 1.72
N ASP A 174 13.55 -28.05 2.60
CA ASP A 174 13.10 -26.70 2.97
C ASP A 174 14.22 -25.83 3.55
N SER A 175 15.19 -26.46 4.23
CA SER A 175 16.36 -25.78 4.76
C SER A 175 17.25 -25.14 3.68
N ALA A 176 17.11 -25.51 2.40
CA ALA A 176 17.88 -24.92 1.32
C ALA A 176 17.69 -23.41 1.23
N PHE A 177 16.46 -22.93 1.34
CA PHE A 177 16.10 -21.52 1.23
C PHE A 177 16.72 -20.62 2.33
N VAL A 178 16.94 -21.20 3.52
CA VAL A 178 17.50 -20.47 4.68
C VAL A 178 18.99 -20.71 4.90
N THR A 179 19.64 -21.58 4.09
CA THR A 179 21.04 -21.98 4.34
C THR A 179 21.99 -21.74 3.18
N ARG A 180 21.50 -21.63 1.95
CA ARG A 180 22.33 -21.47 0.76
C ARG A 180 21.67 -20.62 -0.32
N PRO A 181 22.44 -19.95 -1.20
CA PRO A 181 21.94 -19.20 -2.34
C PRO A 181 21.17 -20.08 -3.34
N PHE A 182 20.33 -19.47 -4.16
CA PHE A 182 19.60 -20.14 -5.25
C PHE A 182 20.52 -20.87 -6.24
N ASP A 183 20.09 -22.03 -6.75
CA ASP A 183 20.79 -22.72 -7.84
C ASP A 183 20.58 -21.99 -9.18
N ARG A 184 19.42 -21.40 -9.39
CA ARG A 184 19.04 -20.55 -10.53
C ARG A 184 18.22 -19.39 -10.06
N VAL A 185 18.39 -18.23 -10.71
CA VAL A 185 17.69 -17.01 -10.29
C VAL A 185 17.30 -16.16 -11.49
N ALA A 186 16.17 -15.50 -11.40
CA ALA A 186 15.73 -14.41 -12.27
C ALA A 186 15.10 -13.29 -11.43
N ARG A 187 14.78 -12.18 -12.04
CA ARG A 187 14.10 -11.05 -11.39
C ARG A 187 12.81 -10.71 -12.11
N THR A 188 11.80 -10.30 -11.37
CA THR A 188 10.50 -9.95 -11.94
C THR A 188 10.52 -8.59 -12.64
N ASP A 189 9.76 -8.49 -13.75
CA ASP A 189 9.47 -7.24 -14.46
C ASP A 189 8.39 -6.40 -13.73
N SER A 190 8.02 -5.25 -14.30
CA SER A 190 6.98 -4.36 -13.74
C SER A 190 5.57 -4.94 -13.72
N ARG A 191 5.37 -6.10 -14.35
CA ARG A 191 4.13 -6.88 -14.29
C ARG A 191 4.23 -8.08 -13.34
N GLY A 192 5.31 -8.15 -12.56
CA GLY A 192 5.60 -9.27 -11.67
C GLY A 192 6.03 -10.55 -12.39
N ARG A 193 6.29 -10.52 -13.71
CA ARG A 193 6.61 -11.71 -14.49
C ARG A 193 8.09 -12.00 -14.44
N PHE A 194 8.44 -13.28 -14.36
CA PHE A 194 9.81 -13.78 -14.41
C PHE A 194 9.97 -14.90 -15.43
N THR A 195 11.20 -15.09 -15.89
CA THR A 195 11.61 -16.24 -16.69
C THR A 195 12.99 -16.68 -16.22
N ILE A 196 13.10 -17.90 -15.69
CA ILE A 196 14.37 -18.50 -15.29
C ILE A 196 14.85 -19.37 -16.44
N ARG A 197 16.07 -19.10 -16.90
CA ARG A 197 16.69 -19.78 -18.06
C ARG A 197 17.90 -20.63 -17.63
N GLY A 198 18.33 -21.49 -18.52
CA GLY A 198 19.53 -22.30 -18.32
C GLY A 198 19.34 -23.41 -17.28
N ILE A 199 18.16 -24.00 -17.24
CA ILE A 199 17.80 -25.00 -16.25
C ILE A 199 18.13 -26.41 -16.81
N ALA A 200 18.79 -27.24 -16.00
CA ALA A 200 19.00 -28.65 -16.30
C ALA A 200 17.70 -29.45 -16.10
N PRO A 201 17.53 -30.61 -16.80
CA PRO A 201 16.45 -31.51 -16.49
C PRO A 201 16.52 -31.98 -15.02
N GLY A 202 15.37 -31.91 -14.32
CA GLY A 202 15.29 -32.26 -12.90
C GLY A 202 13.99 -31.80 -12.27
N THR A 203 13.90 -31.98 -10.95
CA THR A 203 12.78 -31.51 -10.15
C THR A 203 13.28 -30.39 -9.24
N TYR A 204 12.51 -29.33 -9.11
CA TYR A 204 12.89 -28.11 -8.41
C TYR A 204 11.76 -27.61 -7.51
N HIS A 205 12.12 -26.90 -6.44
CA HIS A 205 11.19 -26.02 -5.72
C HIS A 205 11.47 -24.55 -6.10
N ALA A 206 10.39 -23.78 -6.27
CA ALA A 206 10.47 -22.35 -6.59
C ALA A 206 10.19 -21.48 -5.37
N TYR A 207 11.02 -20.46 -5.21
CA TYR A 207 10.90 -19.45 -4.14
C TYR A 207 11.03 -18.06 -4.74
N ALA A 208 10.40 -17.08 -4.08
CA ALA A 208 10.70 -15.68 -4.32
C ALA A 208 11.26 -15.04 -3.06
N LEU A 209 12.17 -14.07 -3.23
CA LEU A 209 12.86 -13.38 -2.15
C LEU A 209 13.09 -11.92 -2.50
N GLN A 210 12.59 -11.02 -1.67
CA GLN A 210 13.02 -9.63 -1.71
C GLN A 210 14.26 -9.47 -0.85
N ASP A 211 15.39 -9.88 -1.42
CA ASP A 211 16.70 -9.93 -0.80
C ASP A 211 17.21 -8.51 -0.50
N VAL A 212 17.23 -8.13 0.76
CA VAL A 212 17.62 -6.79 1.22
C VAL A 212 19.14 -6.69 1.41
N ASP A 213 19.77 -7.75 1.89
CA ASP A 213 21.20 -7.79 2.21
C ASP A 213 22.08 -8.39 1.10
N GLN A 214 21.47 -8.81 -0.02
CA GLN A 214 22.11 -9.33 -1.23
C GLN A 214 22.90 -10.62 -1.01
N ASN A 215 22.41 -11.47 -0.11
CA ASN A 215 23.02 -12.76 0.21
C ASN A 215 22.36 -13.95 -0.52
N PHE A 216 21.23 -13.71 -1.22
CA PHE A 216 20.42 -14.71 -1.91
C PHE A 216 19.86 -15.83 -1.02
N ILE A 217 19.69 -15.55 0.28
CA ILE A 217 19.23 -16.48 1.30
C ILE A 217 18.14 -15.78 2.11
N PHE A 218 17.07 -16.48 2.45
CA PHE A 218 16.09 -15.94 3.41
C PHE A 218 16.69 -15.91 4.81
N SER A 219 17.13 -14.74 5.23
CA SER A 219 17.87 -14.53 6.48
C SER A 219 17.10 -13.70 7.50
N GLN A 220 16.12 -12.92 7.06
CA GLN A 220 15.38 -11.96 7.89
C GLN A 220 13.88 -12.07 7.67
N LYS A 221 13.10 -12.17 8.75
CA LYS A 221 11.63 -12.23 8.68
C LYS A 221 10.97 -10.97 8.09
N SER A 222 11.72 -9.88 7.97
CA SER A 222 11.29 -8.64 7.31
C SER A 222 11.39 -8.70 5.78
N GLU A 223 12.07 -9.69 5.23
CA GLU A 223 12.13 -9.92 3.80
C GLU A 223 10.83 -10.51 3.28
N MET A 224 10.35 -9.98 2.17
CA MET A 224 9.18 -10.55 1.50
C MET A 224 9.56 -11.83 0.78
N ILE A 225 8.82 -12.89 1.01
CA ILE A 225 9.06 -14.22 0.45
C ILE A 225 7.82 -14.81 -0.20
N ALA A 226 8.04 -15.74 -1.11
CA ALA A 226 7.01 -16.69 -1.54
C ALA A 226 7.64 -18.07 -1.75
N PHE A 227 6.86 -19.10 -1.58
CA PHE A 227 7.27 -20.47 -1.88
C PHE A 227 6.13 -21.24 -2.52
N SER A 228 6.47 -22.23 -3.33
CA SER A 228 5.50 -23.16 -3.93
C SER A 228 5.60 -24.50 -3.25
N ASP A 229 4.45 -25.05 -2.85
CA ASP A 229 4.36 -26.41 -2.31
C ASP A 229 4.49 -27.45 -3.43
N ASP A 230 4.20 -27.04 -4.68
CA ASP A 230 4.31 -27.91 -5.84
C ASP A 230 5.75 -27.97 -6.37
N SER A 231 6.22 -29.16 -6.67
CA SER A 231 7.50 -29.34 -7.35
C SER A 231 7.40 -29.05 -8.84
N ILE A 232 8.45 -28.44 -9.38
CA ILE A 232 8.53 -27.98 -10.77
C ILE A 232 9.44 -28.92 -11.56
N CYS A 233 8.91 -29.48 -12.65
CA CYS A 233 9.66 -30.31 -13.60
C CYS A 233 9.73 -29.57 -14.95
N PRO A 234 10.82 -28.84 -15.26
CA PRO A 234 10.95 -28.10 -16.52
C PRO A 234 10.90 -29.05 -17.72
N SER A 235 10.13 -28.66 -18.73
CA SER A 235 9.96 -29.43 -19.96
C SER A 235 9.70 -28.49 -21.15
N PHE A 236 9.58 -29.02 -22.34
CA PHE A 236 9.21 -28.22 -23.51
C PHE A 236 8.37 -29.03 -24.50
N ASP A 237 7.58 -28.34 -25.31
CA ASP A 237 6.89 -28.86 -26.50
C ASP A 237 7.14 -27.94 -27.72
N PHE A 238 6.75 -28.40 -28.89
CA PHE A 238 6.80 -27.60 -30.11
C PHE A 238 5.41 -27.12 -30.45
N ARG A 239 5.23 -25.80 -30.56
CA ARG A 239 3.96 -25.17 -30.95
C ARG A 239 4.15 -24.32 -32.18
N THR A 240 3.05 -24.00 -32.86
CA THR A 240 3.02 -23.07 -33.98
C THR A 240 2.32 -21.78 -33.56
N ARG A 241 2.86 -20.64 -33.99
CA ARG A 241 2.20 -19.35 -33.85
C ARG A 241 2.09 -18.66 -35.21
N LYS A 242 1.12 -17.76 -35.32
CA LYS A 242 0.96 -16.91 -36.50
C LYS A 242 1.65 -15.59 -36.30
N ASP A 243 2.75 -15.37 -37.02
CA ASP A 243 3.47 -14.11 -37.01
C ASP A 243 2.96 -13.24 -38.15
N THR A 244 2.49 -12.02 -37.84
CA THR A 244 2.02 -11.05 -38.81
C THR A 244 3.19 -10.17 -39.25
N LEU A 245 3.51 -10.24 -40.55
CA LEU A 245 4.46 -9.33 -41.17
C LEU A 245 3.69 -8.11 -41.71
N TRP A 246 4.17 -6.93 -41.42
CA TRP A 246 3.52 -5.69 -41.78
C TRP A 246 4.21 -5.05 -42.97
N LEU A 247 3.45 -4.48 -43.89
CA LEU A 247 3.95 -3.69 -45.04
C LEU A 247 4.34 -2.29 -44.57
N GLY A 248 5.66 -2.02 -44.49
CA GLY A 248 6.18 -0.73 -44.07
C GLY A 248 6.28 -0.55 -42.54
N ALA A 249 6.94 0.52 -42.12
CA ALA A 249 7.19 0.86 -40.72
C ALA A 249 5.91 1.23 -39.95
N ASP A 250 4.85 1.62 -40.63
CA ASP A 250 3.63 2.17 -40.02
C ASP A 250 2.69 1.08 -39.48
N SER A 251 2.97 -0.21 -39.72
CA SER A 251 2.15 -1.38 -39.23
C SER A 251 0.64 -1.24 -39.54
N ILE A 252 0.28 -0.58 -40.65
CA ILE A 252 -1.12 -0.31 -41.04
C ILE A 252 -1.66 -1.39 -41.96
N ALA A 253 -0.82 -1.93 -42.88
CA ALA A 253 -1.19 -2.98 -43.80
C ALA A 253 -0.43 -4.27 -43.52
N ILE A 254 -1.18 -5.40 -43.47
CA ILE A 254 -0.58 -6.73 -43.32
C ILE A 254 0.00 -7.17 -44.65
N ASP A 255 1.29 -7.50 -44.69
CA ASP A 255 1.95 -8.11 -45.85
C ASP A 255 1.62 -9.61 -45.91
N THR A 256 1.97 -10.31 -44.85
CA THR A 256 1.82 -11.78 -44.82
C THR A 256 1.64 -12.27 -43.40
N ILE A 257 0.87 -13.32 -43.20
CA ILE A 257 0.79 -14.08 -41.95
C ILE A 257 1.53 -15.42 -42.16
N LYS A 258 2.64 -15.60 -41.43
CA LYS A 258 3.44 -16.83 -41.47
C LYS A 258 3.17 -17.68 -40.23
N GLU A 259 3.00 -18.97 -40.43
CA GLU A 259 3.03 -19.93 -39.34
C GLU A 259 4.50 -20.27 -39.03
N VAL A 260 4.91 -19.99 -37.79
CA VAL A 260 6.28 -20.23 -37.32
C VAL A 260 6.22 -21.22 -36.17
N GLN A 261 6.99 -22.30 -36.29
CA GLN A 261 7.19 -23.24 -35.20
C GLN A 261 8.14 -22.65 -34.16
N TYR A 262 7.80 -22.77 -32.88
CA TYR A 262 8.64 -22.33 -31.78
C TYR A 262 8.66 -23.35 -30.64
N THR A 263 9.71 -23.35 -29.86
CA THR A 263 9.82 -24.15 -28.62
C THR A 263 9.04 -23.45 -27.52
N HIS A 264 8.08 -24.14 -26.94
CA HIS A 264 7.31 -23.67 -25.79
C HIS A 264 7.80 -24.38 -24.54
N PHE A 265 8.31 -23.62 -23.58
CA PHE A 265 8.82 -24.15 -22.31
C PHE A 265 7.70 -24.18 -21.26
N MET A 266 7.73 -25.20 -20.42
CA MET A 266 6.75 -25.45 -19.37
C MET A 266 7.44 -25.77 -18.02
N PRO A 267 6.79 -25.44 -16.89
CA PRO A 267 5.60 -24.61 -16.76
C PRO A 267 5.85 -23.14 -17.10
N ASP A 268 4.83 -22.47 -17.65
CA ASP A 268 4.85 -21.04 -18.01
C ASP A 268 3.83 -20.21 -17.20
N ASN A 269 3.19 -20.84 -16.23
CA ASN A 269 2.06 -20.31 -15.46
C ASN A 269 2.27 -20.42 -13.94
N ILE A 270 3.52 -20.43 -13.48
CA ILE A 270 3.83 -20.46 -12.05
C ILE A 270 3.32 -19.17 -11.41
N VAL A 271 2.50 -19.28 -10.35
CA VAL A 271 2.05 -18.14 -9.57
C VAL A 271 2.60 -18.26 -8.16
N LEU A 272 3.43 -17.30 -7.76
CA LEU A 272 3.95 -17.19 -6.41
C LEU A 272 3.28 -16.00 -5.70
N ARG A 273 2.67 -16.27 -4.56
CA ARG A 273 2.02 -15.26 -3.71
C ARG A 273 2.98 -14.85 -2.61
N ALA A 274 3.58 -13.67 -2.75
CA ALA A 274 4.60 -13.21 -1.83
C ALA A 274 3.99 -12.47 -0.63
N PHE A 275 4.55 -12.73 0.52
CA PHE A 275 4.15 -12.14 1.78
C PHE A 275 5.38 -11.82 2.64
N THR A 276 5.21 -10.91 3.59
CA THR A 276 6.19 -10.67 4.65
C THR A 276 5.67 -11.28 5.93
N GLU A 277 6.50 -12.07 6.61
CA GLU A 277 6.14 -12.60 7.91
C GLU A 277 5.94 -11.45 8.91
N GLN A 278 4.96 -11.57 9.79
CA GLN A 278 4.90 -10.64 10.90
C GLN A 278 6.16 -10.84 11.76
N ALA A 279 7.01 -9.84 11.79
CA ALA A 279 8.13 -9.82 12.71
C ALA A 279 7.59 -9.74 14.14
N VAL A 280 7.50 -10.88 14.81
CA VAL A 280 6.99 -10.99 16.18
C VAL A 280 8.15 -10.75 17.16
N THR A 281 8.91 -9.67 16.97
CA THR A 281 9.85 -9.24 18.00
C THR A 281 9.07 -8.45 19.02
N GLN A 282 8.71 -9.10 20.12
CA GLN A 282 7.92 -8.50 21.17
C GLN A 282 8.80 -7.87 22.23
N TYR A 283 8.62 -6.58 22.48
CA TYR A 283 9.26 -5.83 23.56
C TYR A 283 8.43 -4.59 23.90
N MET A 284 8.64 -4.03 25.07
CA MET A 284 8.02 -2.76 25.43
C MET A 284 8.74 -1.61 24.74
N THR A 285 8.06 -0.93 23.81
CA THR A 285 8.62 0.19 23.06
C THR A 285 8.62 1.48 23.86
N LYS A 286 7.58 1.68 24.65
CA LYS A 286 7.36 2.91 25.41
C LYS A 286 6.45 2.68 26.58
N ASN A 287 6.63 3.46 27.63
CA ASN A 287 5.66 3.65 28.70
C ASN A 287 5.49 5.15 28.96
N GLU A 288 4.30 5.60 29.30
CA GLU A 288 4.07 7.00 29.62
C GLU A 288 2.86 7.20 30.53
N ARG A 289 2.96 8.19 31.41
CA ARG A 289 1.86 8.70 32.23
C ARG A 289 1.65 10.17 31.87
N LEU A 290 0.67 10.42 30.98
CA LEU A 290 0.39 11.77 30.49
C LEU A 290 -0.28 12.64 31.55
N VAL A 291 -1.24 12.04 32.27
CA VAL A 291 -2.02 12.66 33.34
C VAL A 291 -1.93 11.81 34.61
N PRO A 292 -2.22 12.36 35.80
CA PRO A 292 -2.09 11.63 37.05
C PRO A 292 -2.88 10.32 37.12
N TRP A 293 -4.04 10.26 36.49
CA TRP A 293 -5.01 9.17 36.61
C TRP A 293 -4.96 8.12 35.48
N LYS A 294 -3.99 8.27 34.53
CA LYS A 294 -3.85 7.33 33.41
C LYS A 294 -2.40 7.12 33.04
N PHE A 295 -2.00 5.88 32.82
CA PHE A 295 -0.74 5.55 32.15
C PHE A 295 -0.95 4.52 31.03
N SER A 296 -0.02 4.48 30.10
CA SER A 296 -0.08 3.62 28.92
C SER A 296 1.21 2.84 28.74
N LEU A 297 1.08 1.58 28.34
CA LEU A 297 2.17 0.71 27.94
C LEU A 297 2.02 0.41 26.45
N PHE A 298 3.12 0.50 25.70
CA PHE A 298 3.14 0.26 24.25
C PHE A 298 4.13 -0.87 23.95
N PHE A 299 3.70 -1.80 23.13
CA PHE A 299 4.48 -2.96 22.73
C PHE A 299 4.72 -2.96 21.22
N ALA A 300 5.79 -3.63 20.80
CA ALA A 300 6.20 -3.65 19.39
C ALA A 300 5.32 -4.57 18.54
N ALA A 301 4.72 -5.58 19.15
CA ALA A 301 3.93 -6.59 18.46
C ALA A 301 2.66 -6.94 19.24
N PRO A 302 1.65 -7.55 18.58
CA PRO A 302 0.48 -8.12 19.24
C PRO A 302 0.85 -9.12 20.31
N ALA A 303 0.05 -9.22 21.36
CA ALA A 303 0.23 -10.20 22.44
C ALA A 303 -1.10 -10.87 22.82
N ASP A 304 -1.05 -12.17 23.05
CA ASP A 304 -2.23 -12.94 23.49
C ASP A 304 -2.56 -12.69 24.96
N THR A 305 -1.56 -12.29 25.75
CA THR A 305 -1.69 -12.09 27.20
C THR A 305 -1.40 -10.65 27.59
N LEU A 306 -2.11 -10.17 28.62
CA LEU A 306 -1.84 -8.86 29.20
C LEU A 306 -0.64 -8.92 30.16
N PRO A 307 0.13 -7.81 30.28
CA PRO A 307 1.18 -7.69 31.29
C PRO A 307 0.61 -7.81 32.71
N THR A 308 1.37 -8.43 33.60
CA THR A 308 1.08 -8.45 35.03
C THR A 308 1.77 -7.29 35.73
N LEU A 309 1.03 -6.55 36.54
CA LEU A 309 1.53 -5.40 37.30
C LEU A 309 1.62 -5.72 38.80
N GLU A 310 2.77 -5.39 39.40
CA GLU A 310 2.97 -5.44 40.85
C GLU A 310 3.42 -4.06 41.34
N GLY A 311 2.59 -3.43 42.17
CA GLY A 311 2.90 -2.13 42.76
C GLY A 311 4.01 -2.23 43.79
N MET A 312 4.96 -1.31 43.79
CA MET A 312 6.06 -1.21 44.77
C MET A 312 5.77 -0.17 45.84
N ASN A 313 5.04 0.90 45.50
CA ASN A 313 4.67 1.99 46.42
C ASN A 313 3.14 2.24 46.49
N PHE A 314 2.36 1.36 45.90
CA PHE A 314 0.89 1.34 45.96
C PHE A 314 0.39 -0.10 45.84
N ASP A 315 -0.87 -0.33 46.21
CA ASP A 315 -1.52 -1.61 45.95
C ASP A 315 -2.07 -1.64 44.52
N ALA A 316 -1.63 -2.60 43.74
CA ALA A 316 -2.06 -2.76 42.35
C ALA A 316 -3.35 -3.63 42.24
N HIS A 317 -3.77 -4.29 43.34
CA HIS A 317 -4.96 -5.13 43.32
C HIS A 317 -6.22 -4.29 43.08
N ASP A 318 -6.93 -4.58 42.01
CA ASP A 318 -8.15 -3.88 41.57
C ASP A 318 -8.01 -2.34 41.43
N ALA A 319 -6.76 -1.86 41.29
CA ALA A 319 -6.48 -0.43 41.19
C ALA A 319 -6.83 0.20 39.81
N PHE A 320 -7.03 -0.63 38.78
CA PHE A 320 -7.11 -0.16 37.40
C PHE A 320 -8.37 -0.65 36.68
N ILE A 321 -8.85 0.18 35.74
CA ILE A 321 -9.67 -0.26 34.62
C ILE A 321 -8.72 -0.34 33.43
N ILE A 322 -8.70 -1.50 32.75
CA ILE A 322 -7.78 -1.78 31.65
C ILE A 322 -8.51 -1.57 30.32
N GLU A 323 -7.98 -0.71 29.47
CA GLU A 323 -8.41 -0.52 28.10
C GLU A 323 -7.30 -0.99 27.17
N LYS A 324 -7.61 -1.92 26.30
CA LYS A 324 -6.64 -2.53 25.40
C LYS A 324 -7.01 -2.29 23.94
N SER A 325 -6.00 -2.15 23.08
CA SER A 325 -6.19 -2.22 21.63
C SER A 325 -6.66 -3.61 21.20
N ALA A 326 -7.21 -3.74 20.01
CA ALA A 326 -7.64 -5.05 19.48
C ALA A 326 -6.50 -6.08 19.41
N LYS A 327 -5.25 -5.60 19.29
CA LYS A 327 -4.04 -6.44 19.20
C LYS A 327 -3.25 -6.54 20.52
N ASN A 328 -3.73 -5.95 21.60
CA ASN A 328 -3.02 -5.84 22.89
C ASN A 328 -1.60 -5.24 22.78
N ASP A 329 -1.33 -4.44 21.74
CA ASP A 329 -0.06 -3.74 21.54
C ASP A 329 -0.03 -2.37 22.24
N THR A 330 -1.18 -1.83 22.57
CA THR A 330 -1.36 -0.61 23.36
C THR A 330 -2.34 -0.87 24.48
N ILE A 331 -1.92 -0.63 25.72
CA ILE A 331 -2.71 -0.89 26.91
C ILE A 331 -2.73 0.35 27.78
N ASP A 332 -3.92 0.89 27.98
CA ASP A 332 -4.21 2.02 28.84
C ASP A 332 -4.71 1.55 30.20
N TYR A 333 -4.11 2.03 31.27
CA TYR A 333 -4.49 1.75 32.65
C TYR A 333 -5.09 3.01 33.27
N TRP A 334 -6.40 2.96 33.51
CA TRP A 334 -7.15 4.02 34.19
C TRP A 334 -7.19 3.75 35.68
N ILE A 335 -6.62 4.66 36.50
CA ILE A 335 -6.46 4.45 37.94
C ILE A 335 -7.76 4.84 38.65
N LYS A 336 -8.41 3.90 39.32
CA LYS A 336 -9.68 4.12 40.03
C LYS A 336 -9.49 4.85 41.35
N ASP A 337 -8.45 4.49 42.11
CA ASP A 337 -8.23 5.01 43.44
C ASP A 337 -7.50 6.35 43.46
N SER A 338 -8.13 7.31 44.10
CA SER A 338 -7.56 8.66 44.29
C SER A 338 -6.26 8.65 45.10
N LEU A 339 -6.08 7.73 46.01
CA LEU A 339 -4.84 7.58 46.77
C LEU A 339 -3.69 7.18 45.86
N VAL A 340 -3.94 6.32 44.90
CA VAL A 340 -2.94 5.86 43.91
C VAL A 340 -2.63 6.93 42.86
N TYR A 341 -3.64 7.55 42.24
CA TYR A 341 -3.35 8.54 41.21
C TYR A 341 -2.76 9.85 41.75
N ASN A 342 -2.86 10.06 43.08
CA ASN A 342 -2.25 11.20 43.76
C ASN A 342 -0.75 11.01 44.05
N ILE A 343 -0.21 9.81 43.86
CA ILE A 343 1.23 9.54 43.98
C ILE A 343 1.96 10.19 42.81
N ASP A 344 2.97 11.02 43.10
CA ASP A 344 3.74 11.75 42.08
C ASP A 344 4.46 10.79 41.12
N THR A 345 5.11 9.77 41.65
CA THR A 345 5.79 8.75 40.85
C THR A 345 5.33 7.37 41.26
N LEU A 346 4.61 6.69 40.36
CA LEU A 346 4.24 5.30 40.54
C LEU A 346 5.44 4.41 40.24
N ARG A 347 5.75 3.51 41.18
CA ARG A 347 6.78 2.48 41.02
C ARG A 347 6.13 1.11 40.98
N MET A 348 6.46 0.35 39.93
CA MET A 348 5.87 -0.96 39.72
C MET A 348 6.80 -1.90 38.98
N ARG A 349 6.65 -3.19 39.19
CA ARG A 349 7.20 -4.24 38.32
C ARG A 349 6.15 -4.63 37.29
N VAL A 350 6.58 -4.73 36.04
CA VAL A 350 5.73 -5.13 34.91
C VAL A 350 6.34 -6.39 34.32
N THR A 351 5.60 -7.49 34.38
CA THR A 351 6.02 -8.75 33.78
C THR A 351 5.20 -9.01 32.52
N TYR A 352 5.86 -9.20 31.40
CA TYR A 352 5.26 -9.44 30.08
C TYR A 352 6.12 -10.41 29.26
N LEU A 353 5.58 -10.92 28.15
CA LEU A 353 6.33 -11.76 27.23
C LEU A 353 7.15 -10.87 26.28
N ALA A 354 8.46 -11.09 26.21
CA ALA A 354 9.36 -10.41 25.28
C ALA A 354 10.16 -11.44 24.47
N SER A 355 10.60 -11.05 23.27
CA SER A 355 11.45 -11.90 22.44
C SER A 355 12.88 -11.91 22.95
N ASP A 356 13.47 -13.12 23.13
CA ASP A 356 14.89 -13.32 23.38
C ASP A 356 15.72 -13.12 22.10
N THR A 357 17.04 -13.31 22.18
CA THR A 357 17.96 -13.23 21.05
C THR A 357 17.70 -14.25 19.94
N LEU A 358 16.95 -15.31 20.24
CA LEU A 358 16.51 -16.34 19.30
C LEU A 358 15.05 -16.13 18.86
N ASN A 359 14.50 -14.94 19.13
CA ASN A 359 13.12 -14.56 18.84
C ASN A 359 12.02 -15.43 19.50
N ARG A 360 12.36 -16.12 20.63
CA ARG A 360 11.40 -16.89 21.42
C ARG A 360 10.79 -16.02 22.51
N LEU A 361 9.49 -16.14 22.73
CA LEU A 361 8.80 -15.40 23.80
C LEU A 361 9.19 -15.94 25.18
N VAL A 362 9.79 -15.09 25.99
CA VAL A 362 10.19 -15.37 27.36
C VAL A 362 9.61 -14.31 28.31
N ALA A 363 9.33 -14.70 29.55
CA ALA A 363 8.85 -13.73 30.53
C ALA A 363 9.98 -12.75 30.90
N GLN A 364 9.73 -11.48 30.69
CA GLN A 364 10.60 -10.38 31.09
C GLN A 364 9.92 -9.54 32.15
N THR A 365 10.69 -9.09 33.15
CA THR A 365 10.19 -8.21 34.21
C THR A 365 11.00 -6.91 34.22
N ASP A 366 10.31 -5.80 34.01
CA ASP A 366 10.90 -4.46 34.04
C ASP A 366 10.38 -3.69 35.25
N THR A 367 11.22 -2.86 35.84
CA THR A 367 10.80 -1.92 36.88
C THR A 367 10.55 -0.56 36.27
N LEU A 368 9.34 -0.05 36.41
CA LEU A 368 8.92 1.23 35.87
C LEU A 368 8.75 2.27 36.97
N GLU A 369 9.18 3.50 36.66
CA GLU A 369 8.91 4.70 37.43
C GLU A 369 8.14 5.69 36.55
N LEU A 370 6.85 5.90 36.85
CA LEU A 370 5.94 6.67 36.03
C LEU A 370 5.51 7.95 36.74
N ALA A 371 6.16 9.05 36.39
CA ALA A 371 5.73 10.40 36.79
C ALA A 371 4.80 11.01 35.73
N PRO A 372 3.72 11.73 36.11
CA PRO A 372 2.83 12.35 35.16
C PRO A 372 3.52 13.52 34.43
N LYS A 373 3.40 13.56 33.10
CA LYS A 373 3.91 14.67 32.30
C LYS A 373 3.18 15.99 32.62
N THR A 374 1.89 15.91 32.88
CA THR A 374 1.08 17.03 33.38
C THR A 374 0.75 16.79 34.83
N THR A 375 1.42 17.50 35.73
CA THR A 375 1.21 17.35 37.17
C THR A 375 -0.11 17.97 37.61
N ARG A 376 -0.61 17.55 38.78
CA ARG A 376 -1.83 18.12 39.38
C ARG A 376 -1.72 19.61 39.62
N GLU A 377 -0.55 20.07 40.06
CA GLU A 377 -0.28 21.49 40.27
C GLU A 377 -0.42 22.30 38.98
N LYS A 378 0.10 21.77 37.87
CA LYS A 378 -0.03 22.37 36.55
C LYS A 378 -1.50 22.41 36.11
N ILE A 379 -2.26 21.33 36.28
CA ILE A 379 -3.70 21.28 35.97
C ILE A 379 -4.47 22.29 36.83
N ALA A 380 -4.18 22.34 38.14
CA ALA A 380 -4.81 23.30 39.04
C ALA A 380 -4.50 24.74 38.66
N LYS A 381 -3.25 25.01 38.29
CA LYS A 381 -2.83 26.34 37.80
C LYS A 381 -3.55 26.72 36.53
N GLU A 382 -3.61 25.83 35.52
CA GLU A 382 -4.33 26.06 34.27
C GLU A 382 -5.82 26.37 34.50
N LYS A 383 -6.46 25.65 35.44
CA LYS A 383 -7.83 25.94 35.85
C LYS A 383 -7.98 27.33 36.52
N ALA A 384 -7.06 27.65 37.40
CA ALA A 384 -7.06 28.96 38.05
C ALA A 384 -6.81 30.12 37.06
N ASP A 385 -5.90 29.94 36.11
CA ASP A 385 -5.59 30.92 35.07
C ASP A 385 -6.80 31.14 34.14
N LYS A 386 -7.47 30.07 33.69
CA LYS A 386 -8.73 30.16 32.90
C LYS A 386 -9.83 30.90 33.64
N LEU A 387 -10.00 30.62 34.95
CA LEU A 387 -10.98 31.30 35.79
C LEU A 387 -10.64 32.81 35.96
N ALA A 388 -9.36 33.14 36.13
CA ALA A 388 -8.91 34.50 36.23
C ALA A 388 -9.09 35.29 34.92
N GLU A 389 -8.83 34.67 33.79
CA GLU A 389 -9.06 35.24 32.47
C GLU A 389 -10.54 35.51 32.22
N TRP A 390 -11.40 34.52 32.51
CA TRP A 390 -12.86 34.69 32.44
C TRP A 390 -13.36 35.83 33.31
N LYS A 391 -12.92 35.95 34.58
CA LYS A 391 -13.28 37.04 35.47
C LYS A 391 -12.89 38.40 34.87
N LYS A 392 -11.70 38.50 34.30
CA LYS A 392 -11.19 39.73 33.65
C LYS A 392 -12.01 40.07 32.39
N GLU A 393 -12.44 39.09 31.62
CA GLU A 393 -13.33 39.31 30.48
C GLU A 393 -14.74 39.73 30.91
N LEU A 394 -15.27 39.10 31.94
CA LEU A 394 -16.56 39.46 32.53
C LEU A 394 -16.58 40.91 33.00
N GLU A 395 -15.53 41.31 33.73
CA GLU A 395 -15.38 42.73 34.17
C GLU A 395 -15.34 43.68 32.98
N LYS A 396 -14.63 43.33 31.90
CA LYS A 396 -14.59 44.16 30.69
C LYS A 396 -15.96 44.25 30.02
N LYS A 397 -16.73 43.17 29.94
CA LYS A 397 -18.09 43.14 29.41
C LYS A 397 -19.03 43.96 30.27
N LEU A 398 -18.97 43.84 31.57
CA LEU A 398 -19.75 44.64 32.53
C LEU A 398 -19.47 46.15 32.42
N LYS A 399 -18.19 46.54 32.32
CA LYS A 399 -17.77 47.96 32.14
C LYS A 399 -18.19 48.56 30.80
N ARG A 400 -18.33 47.76 29.77
CA ARG A 400 -18.77 48.22 28.42
C ARG A 400 -20.27 48.26 28.25
N ARG A 401 -21.05 47.71 29.18
CA ARG A 401 -22.51 47.67 29.12
C ARG A 401 -23.11 49.07 29.18
N LYS A 402 -23.87 49.46 28.19
CA LYS A 402 -24.64 50.71 28.17
C LYS A 402 -25.96 50.51 28.93
N LYS A 403 -26.50 51.60 29.49
CA LYS A 403 -27.67 51.60 30.38
C LYS A 403 -28.96 51.05 29.75
N ASN A 404 -28.98 50.87 28.42
CA ASN A 404 -30.14 50.35 27.63
C ASN A 404 -29.87 49.00 26.95
N ASP A 405 -28.84 48.27 27.38
CA ASP A 405 -28.51 46.96 26.81
C ASP A 405 -29.37 45.88 27.46
N SER A 406 -30.34 45.31 26.71
CA SER A 406 -31.26 44.28 27.20
C SER A 406 -30.71 42.87 27.14
N ILE A 407 -29.50 42.67 26.58
CA ILE A 407 -28.88 41.35 26.48
C ILE A 407 -28.31 40.93 27.85
N PRO A 408 -28.74 39.83 28.45
CA PRO A 408 -28.17 39.34 29.71
C PRO A 408 -26.70 38.95 29.49
N ILE A 409 -25.86 39.39 30.42
CA ILE A 409 -24.45 38.93 30.46
C ILE A 409 -24.42 37.65 31.27
N ASP A 410 -23.84 36.62 30.70
CA ASP A 410 -23.59 35.39 31.41
C ASP A 410 -22.56 35.63 32.50
N THR A 411 -22.95 35.43 33.76
CA THR A 411 -22.14 35.63 34.96
C THR A 411 -21.71 34.30 35.60
N VAL A 412 -22.08 33.16 34.96
CA VAL A 412 -21.76 31.83 35.46
C VAL A 412 -20.31 31.52 35.07
N PRO A 413 -19.44 31.09 36.00
CA PRO A 413 -18.09 30.63 35.65
C PRO A 413 -18.12 29.45 34.68
N PRO A 414 -17.15 29.36 33.77
CA PRO A 414 -17.09 28.20 32.87
C PRO A 414 -16.93 26.91 33.69
N VAL A 415 -17.85 25.99 33.48
CA VAL A 415 -17.82 24.64 34.07
C VAL A 415 -17.04 23.74 33.12
N GLU A 416 -16.20 22.89 33.68
CA GLU A 416 -15.52 21.85 32.90
C GLU A 416 -16.43 20.62 32.83
N TYR A 417 -16.80 20.25 31.62
CA TYR A 417 -17.65 19.09 31.38
C TYR A 417 -16.84 17.90 30.90
N LEU A 418 -17.35 16.70 31.13
CA LEU A 418 -16.89 15.48 30.48
C LEU A 418 -16.99 15.68 28.95
N LYS A 419 -15.93 15.46 28.25
CA LYS A 419 -15.94 15.55 26.80
C LYS A 419 -16.62 14.33 26.20
N VAL A 420 -17.68 14.59 25.46
CA VAL A 420 -18.45 13.60 24.73
C VAL A 420 -18.40 13.95 23.24
N THR A 421 -17.94 13.02 22.43
CA THR A 421 -18.05 13.12 20.97
C THR A 421 -19.22 12.26 20.55
N ALA A 422 -20.37 12.89 20.31
CA ALA A 422 -21.54 12.21 19.75
C ALA A 422 -21.52 12.38 18.24
N GLY A 423 -21.48 11.28 17.49
CA GLY A 423 -21.39 11.27 16.03
C GLY A 423 -22.60 10.61 15.39
N ALA A 424 -23.48 11.43 14.78
CA ALA A 424 -24.44 10.96 13.79
C ALA A 424 -23.96 11.46 12.43
N PRO A 425 -23.60 10.58 11.48
CA PRO A 425 -23.36 11.03 10.11
C PRO A 425 -24.63 11.65 9.53
N SER A 426 -24.46 12.59 8.62
CA SER A 426 -25.62 13.23 7.96
C SER A 426 -25.47 13.14 6.43
N PRO A 427 -26.31 12.39 5.75
CA PRO A 427 -27.39 11.55 6.29
C PRO A 427 -26.88 10.31 7.08
N LEU A 428 -27.69 9.84 8.03
CA LEU A 428 -27.45 8.58 8.74
C LEU A 428 -27.83 7.42 7.81
N GLU A 429 -26.92 6.46 7.65
CA GLU A 429 -27.19 5.25 6.88
C GLU A 429 -28.08 4.29 7.68
N LEU A 430 -29.00 3.56 6.99
CA LEU A 430 -29.94 2.63 7.64
C LEU A 430 -29.29 1.52 8.46
N TYR A 431 -28.02 1.18 8.15
CA TYR A 431 -27.25 0.16 8.88
C TYR A 431 -26.33 0.75 9.96
N GLN A 432 -26.36 2.05 10.17
CA GLN A 432 -25.52 2.75 11.15
C GLN A 432 -26.31 3.17 12.37
N ASN A 433 -25.60 3.31 13.48
CA ASN A 433 -26.11 3.79 14.74
C ASN A 433 -25.38 5.09 15.14
N ILE A 434 -25.95 5.83 16.08
CA ILE A 434 -25.30 7.01 16.64
C ILE A 434 -24.19 6.55 17.58
N SER A 435 -22.97 6.97 17.33
CA SER A 435 -21.81 6.63 18.14
C SER A 435 -21.51 7.71 19.17
N PHE A 436 -21.13 7.30 20.39
CA PHE A 436 -20.65 8.16 21.45
C PHE A 436 -19.25 7.70 21.86
N ALA A 437 -18.32 8.64 21.94
CA ALA A 437 -16.98 8.39 22.45
C ALA A 437 -16.66 9.35 23.60
N PHE A 438 -16.04 8.83 24.64
CA PHE A 438 -15.74 9.56 25.87
C PHE A 438 -14.24 9.66 26.11
N ASP A 439 -13.78 10.77 26.70
CA ASP A 439 -12.36 10.97 27.01
C ASP A 439 -11.87 10.08 28.17
N GLU A 440 -12.79 9.63 29.02
CA GLU A 440 -12.52 8.73 30.15
C GLU A 440 -13.62 7.66 30.30
N PRO A 441 -13.37 6.57 31.00
CA PRO A 441 -14.40 5.58 31.30
C PRO A 441 -15.57 6.20 32.08
N LEU A 442 -16.77 5.69 31.86
CA LEU A 442 -17.96 6.16 32.56
C LEU A 442 -18.13 5.42 33.89
N ALA A 443 -18.47 6.18 34.94
CA ALA A 443 -18.88 5.66 36.23
C ALA A 443 -20.40 5.44 36.29
N ALA A 444 -21.19 6.30 35.65
CA ALA A 444 -22.65 6.22 35.61
C ALA A 444 -23.22 6.76 34.30
N ILE A 445 -24.36 6.20 33.92
CA ILE A 445 -25.16 6.60 32.76
C ILE A 445 -26.61 6.70 33.18
N ASP A 446 -27.23 7.86 32.97
CA ASP A 446 -28.67 8.03 33.18
C ASP A 446 -29.40 8.02 31.84
N THR A 447 -29.96 6.89 31.46
CA THR A 447 -30.69 6.73 30.19
C THR A 447 -32.04 7.44 30.19
N SER A 448 -32.58 7.83 31.36
CA SER A 448 -33.83 8.61 31.45
C SER A 448 -33.68 10.06 30.98
N ALA A 449 -32.42 10.52 30.90
CA ALA A 449 -32.07 11.85 30.39
C ALA A 449 -31.97 11.91 28.85
N PHE A 450 -32.27 10.82 28.15
CA PHE A 450 -32.22 10.75 26.70
C PHE A 450 -33.61 10.87 26.12
N HIS A 451 -33.78 11.74 25.14
CA HIS A 451 -35.02 11.99 24.44
C HIS A 451 -34.77 11.86 22.94
N LEU A 452 -35.26 10.77 22.34
CA LEU A 452 -35.20 10.54 20.91
C LEU A 452 -36.61 10.70 20.32
N HIS A 453 -36.76 11.60 19.36
CA HIS A 453 -38.03 11.86 18.69
C HIS A 453 -37.84 11.75 17.19
N GLU A 454 -38.84 11.17 16.53
CA GLU A 454 -39.05 11.25 15.09
C GLU A 454 -39.96 12.43 14.76
N VAL A 455 -39.67 13.18 13.72
CA VAL A 455 -40.49 14.31 13.26
C VAL A 455 -41.48 13.79 12.23
N VAL A 456 -42.74 13.59 12.65
CA VAL A 456 -43.84 13.15 11.78
C VAL A 456 -44.85 14.30 11.62
N ASP A 457 -45.07 14.76 10.41
CA ASP A 457 -45.97 15.88 10.11
C ASP A 457 -45.74 17.13 11.01
N SER A 458 -44.46 17.43 11.28
CA SER A 458 -44.02 18.53 12.17
C SER A 458 -44.36 18.33 13.66
N VAL A 459 -44.70 17.11 14.07
CA VAL A 459 -44.90 16.70 15.47
C VAL A 459 -43.75 15.80 15.89
N ASP A 460 -43.19 16.08 17.05
CA ASP A 460 -42.15 15.25 17.64
C ASP A 460 -42.78 14.03 18.34
N VAL A 461 -42.52 12.83 17.82
CA VAL A 461 -43.03 11.54 18.33
C VAL A 461 -41.87 10.81 18.99
N GLU A 462 -42.05 10.43 20.27
CA GLU A 462 -41.01 9.69 21.01
C GLU A 462 -40.80 8.30 20.44
N VAL A 463 -39.51 7.92 20.27
CA VAL A 463 -39.09 6.64 19.70
C VAL A 463 -38.26 5.85 20.73
N PRO A 464 -38.55 4.56 20.90
CA PRO A 464 -37.74 3.71 21.77
C PRO A 464 -36.34 3.52 21.21
N PHE A 465 -35.37 3.43 22.11
CA PHE A 465 -33.97 3.22 21.75
C PHE A 465 -33.28 2.27 22.75
N VAL A 466 -32.12 1.74 22.34
CA VAL A 466 -31.20 1.01 23.21
C VAL A 466 -29.86 1.74 23.22
N PHE A 467 -29.37 2.07 24.40
CA PHE A 467 -28.02 2.62 24.57
C PHE A 467 -27.14 1.57 25.20
N ARG A 468 -26.06 1.18 24.50
CA ARG A 468 -25.16 0.13 24.96
C ARG A 468 -23.71 0.45 24.66
N GLN A 469 -22.79 -0.15 25.42
CA GLN A 469 -21.37 -0.12 25.16
C GLN A 469 -21.07 -0.98 23.93
N LYS A 470 -20.17 -0.51 23.06
CA LYS A 470 -19.68 -1.32 21.93
C LYS A 470 -18.81 -2.45 22.44
N GLU A 471 -18.96 -3.62 21.86
CA GLU A 471 -18.21 -4.80 22.22
C GLU A 471 -16.69 -4.55 22.10
N GLY A 472 -15.93 -4.94 23.14
CA GLY A 472 -14.48 -4.75 23.20
C GLY A 472 -13.99 -3.30 23.31
N LYS A 473 -14.89 -2.32 23.49
CA LYS A 473 -14.55 -0.90 23.60
C LYS A 473 -14.98 -0.32 24.94
N LEU A 474 -14.03 0.20 25.72
CA LEU A 474 -14.33 0.71 27.06
C LEU A 474 -15.08 2.04 27.05
N ARG A 475 -14.71 2.94 26.13
CA ARG A 475 -15.17 4.33 26.09
C ARG A 475 -16.06 4.67 24.89
N GLU A 476 -16.42 3.66 24.08
CA GLU A 476 -17.29 3.83 22.95
C GLU A 476 -18.64 3.16 23.19
N TYR A 477 -19.70 3.90 22.92
CA TYR A 477 -21.10 3.47 23.07
C TYR A 477 -21.86 3.74 21.78
N GLU A 478 -22.99 3.08 21.62
CA GLU A 478 -23.89 3.29 20.50
C GLU A 478 -25.34 3.42 20.97
N LEU A 479 -26.08 4.28 20.30
CA LEU A 479 -27.52 4.38 20.44
C LEU A 479 -28.17 3.74 19.21
N LEU A 480 -28.92 2.70 19.43
CA LEU A 480 -29.67 1.94 18.44
C LEU A 480 -31.15 2.34 18.52
N ALA A 481 -31.76 2.57 17.39
CA ALA A 481 -33.19 2.80 17.25
C ALA A 481 -33.68 2.23 15.92
N GLU A 482 -34.98 2.16 15.75
CA GLU A 482 -35.57 1.83 14.47
C GLU A 482 -35.54 3.09 13.57
N TRP A 483 -34.56 3.13 12.65
CA TRP A 483 -34.37 4.25 11.74
C TRP A 483 -35.26 4.11 10.53
N HIS A 484 -36.35 4.90 10.44
CA HIS A 484 -37.23 4.90 9.26
C HIS A 484 -36.56 5.60 8.08
N PRO A 485 -36.56 4.99 6.86
CA PRO A 485 -35.96 5.61 5.69
C PRO A 485 -36.56 6.99 5.37
N GLY A 486 -35.67 7.97 5.14
CA GLY A 486 -36.08 9.35 4.79
C GLY A 486 -36.61 10.17 5.96
N ALA A 487 -36.73 9.61 7.16
CA ALA A 487 -37.23 10.31 8.33
C ALA A 487 -36.20 11.27 8.94
N GLU A 488 -36.67 12.24 9.69
CA GLU A 488 -35.86 13.16 10.47
C GLU A 488 -36.07 12.87 11.97
N PHE A 489 -34.96 12.78 12.68
CA PHE A 489 -34.95 12.53 14.13
C PHE A 489 -34.29 13.67 14.88
N LYS A 490 -34.71 13.90 16.10
CA LYS A 490 -34.09 14.81 17.06
C LYS A 490 -33.64 14.03 18.28
N LEU A 491 -32.32 14.02 18.53
CA LEU A 491 -31.78 13.49 19.76
C LEU A 491 -31.42 14.64 20.69
N LYS A 492 -31.94 14.58 21.91
CA LYS A 492 -31.59 15.46 23.00
C LYS A 492 -31.16 14.61 24.17
N VAL A 493 -29.99 14.89 24.72
CA VAL A 493 -29.49 14.30 25.95
C VAL A 493 -29.29 15.43 26.96
N ASP A 494 -29.96 15.36 28.08
CA ASP A 494 -29.90 16.41 29.11
C ASP A 494 -28.50 16.46 29.77
N SER A 495 -28.17 17.59 30.37
CA SER A 495 -26.93 17.73 31.14
C SER A 495 -26.89 16.71 32.28
N LEU A 496 -25.71 16.25 32.66
CA LEU A 496 -25.45 15.27 33.71
C LEU A 496 -25.87 13.83 33.37
N ALA A 497 -26.28 13.54 32.15
CA ALA A 497 -26.64 12.19 31.71
C ALA A 497 -25.49 11.20 31.82
N PHE A 498 -24.26 11.66 31.67
CA PHE A 498 -23.06 10.85 31.80
C PHE A 498 -22.18 11.38 32.94
N THR A 499 -21.67 10.49 33.74
CA THR A 499 -20.66 10.81 34.75
C THR A 499 -19.41 9.99 34.48
N GLY A 500 -18.28 10.65 34.28
CA GLY A 500 -16.99 10.04 34.07
C GLY A 500 -16.39 9.47 35.36
N LEU A 501 -15.40 8.63 35.22
CA LEU A 501 -14.71 7.96 36.34
C LEU A 501 -14.14 8.96 37.36
N TYR A 502 -13.75 10.15 36.91
CA TYR A 502 -13.14 11.17 37.75
C TYR A 502 -14.11 12.29 38.16
N GLY A 503 -15.41 12.06 37.99
CA GLY A 503 -16.49 12.91 38.52
C GLY A 503 -16.87 14.10 37.64
N LEU A 504 -16.34 14.21 36.42
CA LEU A 504 -16.86 15.15 35.45
C LEU A 504 -18.19 14.63 34.89
N SER A 505 -19.15 15.54 34.72
CA SER A 505 -20.44 15.21 34.10
C SER A 505 -20.56 15.86 32.73
N SER A 506 -21.39 15.27 31.87
CA SER A 506 -21.64 15.78 30.52
C SER A 506 -22.45 17.08 30.51
N ASP A 507 -22.21 17.92 29.53
CA ASP A 507 -23.17 18.96 29.13
C ASP A 507 -24.28 18.36 28.26
N LYS A 508 -25.31 19.15 27.98
CA LYS A 508 -26.40 18.76 27.08
C LYS A 508 -25.87 18.47 25.68
N ILE A 509 -26.50 17.51 25.01
CA ILE A 509 -26.21 17.17 23.61
C ILE A 509 -27.52 17.29 22.82
N GLU A 510 -27.48 18.02 21.71
CA GLU A 510 -28.61 18.16 20.80
C GLU A 510 -28.12 17.86 19.38
N GLN A 511 -28.81 16.96 18.67
CA GLN A 511 -28.51 16.59 17.29
C GLN A 511 -29.76 16.39 16.49
N ASN A 512 -29.79 16.99 15.28
CA ASN A 512 -30.79 16.69 14.26
C ASN A 512 -30.20 15.64 13.30
N ILE A 513 -30.92 14.57 13.09
CA ILE A 513 -30.48 13.41 12.33
C ILE A 513 -31.43 13.25 11.17
N LYS A 514 -30.89 13.16 9.97
CA LYS A 514 -31.63 12.84 8.77
C LYS A 514 -31.24 11.47 8.28
N VAL A 515 -32.20 10.57 8.21
CA VAL A 515 -31.95 9.19 7.73
C VAL A 515 -32.04 9.18 6.20
N ARG A 516 -31.10 8.46 5.57
CA ARG A 516 -31.09 8.32 4.12
C ARG A 516 -32.35 7.57 3.64
N PRO A 517 -33.05 8.06 2.59
CA PRO A 517 -34.21 7.37 2.04
C PRO A 517 -33.78 6.08 1.31
N LEU A 518 -34.73 5.11 1.28
CA LEU A 518 -34.45 3.78 0.72
C LEU A 518 -34.15 3.84 -0.79
N GLU A 519 -34.77 4.80 -1.47
CA GLU A 519 -34.61 5.02 -2.91
C GLU A 519 -33.22 5.48 -3.33
N GLU A 520 -32.38 5.87 -2.38
CA GLU A 520 -30.99 6.27 -2.65
C GLU A 520 -30.01 5.09 -2.59
N TYR A 521 -30.45 3.89 -2.22
CA TYR A 521 -29.58 2.72 -2.12
C TYR A 521 -29.67 1.80 -3.32
N ALA A 522 -28.65 0.96 -3.44
CA ALA A 522 -28.61 -0.24 -4.29
C ALA A 522 -28.39 -1.48 -3.42
N SER A 523 -28.63 -2.66 -4.00
CA SER A 523 -28.25 -3.95 -3.44
C SER A 523 -27.30 -4.68 -4.40
N LEU A 524 -26.36 -5.44 -3.84
CA LEU A 524 -25.45 -6.29 -4.60
C LEU A 524 -25.48 -7.71 -4.04
N PHE A 525 -25.71 -8.67 -4.93
CA PHE A 525 -25.74 -10.10 -4.65
C PHE A 525 -24.68 -10.80 -5.49
N LEU A 526 -23.79 -11.50 -4.84
CA LEU A 526 -22.72 -12.26 -5.50
C LEU A 526 -22.93 -13.75 -5.26
N ASN A 527 -23.16 -14.50 -6.31
CA ASN A 527 -23.25 -15.95 -6.27
C ASN A 527 -21.86 -16.54 -6.46
N LEU A 528 -21.39 -17.32 -5.51
CA LEU A 528 -20.03 -17.84 -5.41
C LEU A 528 -20.07 -19.38 -5.32
N PRO A 529 -20.39 -20.05 -6.43
CA PRO A 529 -20.47 -21.51 -6.42
C PRO A 529 -19.10 -22.11 -6.08
N GLY A 530 -19.06 -22.94 -5.04
CA GLY A 530 -17.85 -23.65 -4.61
C GLY A 530 -16.94 -22.87 -3.64
N ALA A 531 -17.28 -21.66 -3.27
CA ALA A 531 -16.61 -20.96 -2.16
C ALA A 531 -17.08 -21.54 -0.81
N ASP A 532 -16.15 -21.72 0.12
CA ASP A 532 -16.49 -22.23 1.45
C ASP A 532 -16.95 -21.08 2.38
N THR A 533 -17.50 -21.44 3.53
CA THR A 533 -18.07 -20.49 4.51
C THR A 533 -17.03 -19.64 5.25
N THR A 534 -15.75 -19.96 5.11
CA THR A 534 -14.65 -19.15 5.68
C THR A 534 -14.34 -17.93 4.82
N ALA A 535 -14.92 -17.87 3.61
CA ALA A 535 -14.66 -16.75 2.72
C ALA A 535 -15.36 -15.46 3.18
N ILE A 536 -14.61 -14.40 3.20
CA ILE A 536 -15.08 -13.03 3.43
C ILE A 536 -14.99 -12.27 2.11
N VAL A 537 -16.13 -11.72 1.69
CA VAL A 537 -16.22 -10.87 0.49
C VAL A 537 -16.18 -9.41 0.92
N GLN A 538 -15.31 -8.64 0.29
CA GLN A 538 -15.13 -7.22 0.55
C GLN A 538 -15.49 -6.39 -0.68
N LEU A 539 -16.33 -5.39 -0.49
CA LEU A 539 -16.62 -4.34 -1.45
C LEU A 539 -15.57 -3.23 -1.28
N LEU A 540 -14.88 -2.87 -2.35
CA LEU A 540 -13.73 -1.97 -2.32
C LEU A 540 -14.04 -0.66 -3.07
N ASP A 541 -13.40 0.42 -2.62
CA ASP A 541 -13.38 1.69 -3.33
C ASP A 541 -12.31 1.73 -4.45
N ALA A 542 -12.20 2.87 -5.13
CA ALA A 542 -11.21 3.09 -6.20
C ALA A 542 -9.75 3.12 -5.70
N GLN A 543 -9.52 3.16 -4.41
CA GLN A 543 -8.20 3.09 -3.77
C GLN A 543 -7.85 1.68 -3.24
N ASP A 544 -8.65 0.67 -3.62
CA ASP A 544 -8.50 -0.72 -3.17
C ASP A 544 -8.69 -0.89 -1.64
N LYS A 545 -9.51 -0.01 -1.03
CA LYS A 545 -9.83 -0.07 0.40
C LYS A 545 -11.20 -0.68 0.62
N PRO A 546 -11.36 -1.61 1.58
CA PRO A 546 -12.65 -2.17 1.90
C PRO A 546 -13.58 -1.11 2.53
N VAL A 547 -14.76 -0.96 1.95
CA VAL A 547 -15.85 -0.09 2.45
C VAL A 547 -16.95 -0.89 3.12
N ARG A 548 -17.15 -2.14 2.70
CA ARG A 548 -18.11 -3.10 3.27
C ARG A 548 -17.54 -4.50 3.19
N GLN A 549 -17.97 -5.38 4.08
CA GLN A 549 -17.67 -6.82 4.00
C GLN A 549 -18.90 -7.65 4.36
N ALA A 550 -18.96 -8.84 3.81
CA ALA A 550 -20.00 -9.82 4.06
C ALA A 550 -19.41 -11.24 4.11
N HIS A 551 -19.95 -12.08 4.98
CA HIS A 551 -19.67 -13.51 4.98
C HIS A 551 -20.52 -14.21 3.91
N ILE A 552 -20.02 -15.33 3.42
CA ILE A 552 -20.80 -16.17 2.49
C ILE A 552 -21.77 -17.03 3.30
N ALA A 553 -23.04 -17.00 2.93
CA ALA A 553 -24.08 -17.90 3.39
C ALA A 553 -24.72 -18.58 2.17
N ASP A 554 -24.86 -19.90 2.21
CA ASP A 554 -25.45 -20.70 1.12
C ASP A 554 -24.86 -20.43 -0.27
N GLY A 555 -23.53 -20.18 -0.32
CA GLY A 555 -22.81 -19.88 -1.57
C GLY A 555 -23.08 -18.47 -2.12
N ARG A 556 -23.59 -17.55 -1.30
CA ARG A 556 -23.94 -16.19 -1.70
C ARG A 556 -23.41 -15.16 -0.69
N ALA A 557 -22.91 -14.04 -1.19
CA ALA A 557 -22.61 -12.85 -0.39
C ALA A 557 -23.61 -11.74 -0.73
N GLU A 558 -24.18 -11.10 0.29
CA GLU A 558 -25.24 -10.11 0.15
C GLU A 558 -24.82 -8.77 0.74
N PHE A 559 -25.02 -7.71 -0.02
CA PHE A 559 -24.78 -6.33 0.39
C PHE A 559 -26.05 -5.53 0.18
N TYR A 560 -26.74 -5.23 1.27
CA TYR A 560 -27.91 -4.35 1.28
C TYR A 560 -27.49 -2.91 1.60
N PHE A 561 -28.30 -1.95 1.18
CA PHE A 561 -28.11 -0.53 1.49
C PHE A 561 -26.71 -0.02 1.08
N VAL A 562 -26.30 -0.35 -0.14
CA VAL A 562 -25.04 0.13 -0.72
C VAL A 562 -25.27 1.46 -1.40
N ASN A 563 -24.42 2.45 -1.12
CA ASN A 563 -24.48 3.73 -1.81
C ASN A 563 -24.19 3.55 -3.32
N PRO A 564 -24.89 4.28 -4.21
CA PRO A 564 -24.56 4.25 -5.63
C PRO A 564 -23.11 4.64 -5.89
N GLY A 565 -22.45 3.93 -6.80
CA GLY A 565 -21.06 4.18 -7.12
C GLY A 565 -20.40 3.04 -7.88
N LYS A 566 -19.12 3.24 -8.20
CA LYS A 566 -18.27 2.23 -8.82
C LYS A 566 -17.48 1.53 -7.73
N TYR A 567 -17.61 0.22 -7.70
CA TYR A 567 -16.99 -0.65 -6.71
C TYR A 567 -16.17 -1.75 -7.36
N TYR A 568 -15.25 -2.30 -6.58
CA TYR A 568 -14.48 -3.48 -6.89
C TYR A 568 -14.72 -4.53 -5.82
N VAL A 569 -14.47 -5.80 -6.13
CA VAL A 569 -14.75 -6.88 -5.19
C VAL A 569 -13.50 -7.71 -4.98
N ARG A 570 -13.20 -7.99 -3.73
CA ARG A 570 -12.16 -8.90 -3.28
C ARG A 570 -12.77 -9.95 -2.35
N LEU A 571 -12.25 -11.16 -2.41
CA LEU A 571 -12.55 -12.24 -1.49
C LEU A 571 -11.24 -12.72 -0.88
N PHE A 572 -11.25 -13.07 0.39
CA PHE A 572 -10.18 -13.86 1.01
C PHE A 572 -10.77 -14.95 1.91
N TYR A 573 -9.99 -16.02 2.11
CA TYR A 573 -10.37 -17.11 3.00
C TYR A 573 -9.82 -16.86 4.39
N ASP A 574 -10.69 -16.49 5.33
CA ASP A 574 -10.37 -16.32 6.75
C ASP A 574 -10.31 -17.69 7.43
N ARG A 575 -9.12 -18.30 7.45
CA ARG A 575 -8.94 -19.67 7.92
C ARG A 575 -9.03 -19.81 9.44
N ASN A 576 -8.73 -18.76 10.16
CA ASN A 576 -8.73 -18.74 11.63
C ASN A 576 -9.96 -18.06 12.24
N GLY A 577 -10.85 -17.46 11.44
CA GLY A 577 -12.11 -16.85 11.87
C GLY A 577 -11.94 -15.52 12.61
N ASN A 578 -10.85 -14.77 12.36
CA ASN A 578 -10.57 -13.51 13.04
C ASN A 578 -11.12 -12.27 12.29
N GLY A 579 -11.68 -12.45 11.09
CA GLY A 579 -12.31 -11.39 10.27
C GLY A 579 -11.32 -10.50 9.50
N VAL A 580 -10.03 -10.80 9.52
CA VAL A 580 -8.97 -10.07 8.82
C VAL A 580 -8.06 -11.04 8.06
N TRP A 581 -7.46 -10.57 6.99
CA TRP A 581 -6.50 -11.35 6.22
C TRP A 581 -5.19 -11.56 7.01
N ASP A 582 -4.68 -12.80 7.02
CA ASP A 582 -3.45 -13.18 7.71
C ASP A 582 -2.33 -13.61 6.75
N THR A 583 -1.11 -13.21 7.11
CA THR A 583 0.12 -13.56 6.37
C THR A 583 0.55 -15.00 6.63
N GLY A 584 1.47 -15.49 5.78
CA GLY A 584 2.09 -16.80 5.94
C GLY A 584 3.19 -16.83 7.00
N LEU A 585 3.68 -18.05 7.27
CA LEU A 585 4.82 -18.32 8.14
C LEU A 585 5.63 -19.48 7.56
N TYR A 586 6.86 -19.20 7.13
CA TYR A 586 7.71 -20.18 6.43
C TYR A 586 8.09 -21.39 7.31
N GLU A 587 8.46 -21.13 8.57
CA GLU A 587 8.85 -22.17 9.53
C GLU A 587 7.75 -23.23 9.75
N GLU A 588 6.47 -22.84 9.58
CA GLU A 588 5.30 -23.71 9.70
C GLU A 588 4.80 -24.23 8.35
N HIS A 589 5.49 -23.93 7.23
CA HIS A 589 4.98 -24.16 5.87
C HIS A 589 3.56 -23.61 5.65
N ARG A 590 3.20 -22.56 6.36
CA ARG A 590 1.90 -21.94 6.26
C ARG A 590 1.92 -20.83 5.23
N GLN A 591 1.17 -21.02 4.15
CA GLN A 591 0.92 -20.00 3.15
C GLN A 591 0.09 -18.86 3.74
N ALA A 592 0.19 -17.67 3.15
CA ALA A 592 -0.73 -16.59 3.42
C ALA A 592 -2.16 -16.96 2.97
N GLU A 593 -3.15 -16.36 3.60
CA GLU A 593 -4.54 -16.57 3.22
C GLU A 593 -4.80 -16.18 1.76
N GLU A 594 -5.57 -17.00 1.08
CA GLU A 594 -5.80 -16.85 -0.36
C GLU A 594 -6.73 -15.69 -0.66
N VAL A 595 -6.31 -14.84 -1.60
CA VAL A 595 -7.05 -13.68 -2.07
C VAL A 595 -7.46 -13.89 -3.53
N PHE A 596 -8.67 -13.44 -3.88
CA PHE A 596 -9.23 -13.41 -5.22
C PHE A 596 -9.89 -12.07 -5.51
N TYR A 597 -9.87 -11.64 -6.77
CA TYR A 597 -10.56 -10.44 -7.21
C TYR A 597 -11.60 -10.78 -8.29
N TYR A 598 -12.74 -10.10 -8.22
CA TYR A 598 -13.68 -10.07 -9.33
C TYR A 598 -13.08 -9.19 -10.44
N PRO A 599 -12.93 -9.74 -11.68
CA PRO A 599 -12.06 -9.09 -12.66
C PRO A 599 -12.63 -7.81 -13.29
N GLN A 600 -13.86 -7.45 -12.98
CA GLN A 600 -14.52 -6.27 -13.53
C GLN A 600 -15.02 -5.34 -12.44
N PRO A 601 -15.03 -4.02 -12.68
CA PRO A 601 -15.70 -3.10 -11.78
C PRO A 601 -17.22 -3.29 -11.83
N LEU A 602 -17.89 -3.06 -10.72
CA LEU A 602 -19.34 -3.07 -10.61
C LEU A 602 -19.86 -1.63 -10.44
N GLU A 603 -20.77 -1.23 -11.29
CA GLU A 603 -21.43 0.07 -11.20
C GLU A 603 -22.81 -0.12 -10.61
N LEU A 604 -23.00 0.38 -9.37
CA LEU A 604 -24.27 0.30 -8.66
C LEU A 604 -25.02 1.63 -8.81
N LYS A 605 -26.27 1.56 -9.24
CA LYS A 605 -27.16 2.72 -9.35
C LYS A 605 -28.27 2.62 -8.31
N ALA A 606 -28.74 3.76 -7.83
CA ALA A 606 -29.86 3.80 -6.90
C ALA A 606 -31.05 2.99 -7.40
N GLN A 607 -31.72 2.28 -6.49
CA GLN A 607 -32.87 1.39 -6.75
C GLN A 607 -32.54 0.16 -7.62
N TRP A 608 -31.25 -0.17 -7.84
CA TRP A 608 -30.89 -1.37 -8.57
C TRP A 608 -30.52 -2.50 -7.61
N ASP A 609 -31.05 -3.67 -7.90
CA ASP A 609 -30.60 -4.94 -7.35
C ASP A 609 -29.70 -5.59 -8.41
N VAL A 610 -28.40 -5.63 -8.12
CA VAL A 610 -27.39 -6.18 -9.04
C VAL A 610 -27.03 -7.58 -8.57
N GLU A 611 -27.18 -8.56 -9.45
CA GLU A 611 -26.79 -9.95 -9.20
C GLU A 611 -25.69 -10.35 -10.16
N GLN A 612 -24.62 -10.99 -9.62
CA GLN A 612 -23.46 -11.43 -10.38
C GLN A 612 -23.03 -12.84 -9.97
N ASP A 613 -22.71 -13.65 -10.95
CA ASP A 613 -22.08 -14.95 -10.73
C ASP A 613 -20.56 -14.78 -10.76
N TRP A 614 -19.88 -15.31 -9.75
CA TRP A 614 -18.44 -15.24 -9.65
C TRP A 614 -17.83 -16.61 -9.44
N ASN A 615 -17.27 -17.19 -10.50
CA ASN A 615 -16.42 -18.37 -10.42
C ASN A 615 -14.97 -17.93 -10.21
N LEU A 616 -14.39 -18.24 -9.04
CA LEU A 616 -13.05 -17.84 -8.64
C LEU A 616 -11.95 -18.34 -9.58
N ASN A 617 -12.19 -19.45 -10.28
CA ASN A 617 -11.22 -20.09 -11.17
C ASN A 617 -11.45 -19.78 -12.67
N ALA A 618 -12.45 -18.98 -13.02
CA ALA A 618 -12.74 -18.65 -14.42
C ALA A 618 -11.63 -17.81 -15.07
N VAL A 619 -10.93 -17.01 -14.29
CA VAL A 619 -9.82 -16.17 -14.72
C VAL A 619 -8.58 -16.53 -13.90
N PRO A 620 -7.41 -16.72 -14.53
CA PRO A 620 -6.16 -16.95 -13.82
C PRO A 620 -5.87 -15.85 -12.80
N VAL A 621 -5.31 -16.19 -11.63
CA VAL A 621 -5.13 -15.29 -10.49
C VAL A 621 -4.31 -14.05 -10.84
N ASP A 622 -3.29 -14.20 -11.71
CA ASP A 622 -2.44 -13.12 -12.20
C ASP A 622 -3.19 -12.08 -13.06
N ARG A 623 -4.45 -12.34 -13.43
CA ARG A 623 -5.30 -11.46 -14.26
C ARG A 623 -6.61 -11.07 -13.59
N GLN A 624 -6.82 -11.46 -12.34
CA GLN A 624 -8.08 -11.17 -11.64
C GLN A 624 -8.18 -9.73 -11.18
N LYS A 625 -7.08 -9.14 -10.69
CA LYS A 625 -7.13 -7.76 -10.19
C LYS A 625 -7.37 -6.76 -11.30
N PRO A 626 -8.42 -5.91 -11.21
CA PRO A 626 -8.71 -4.89 -12.22
C PRO A 626 -7.57 -3.88 -12.35
N GLN A 627 -7.17 -3.57 -13.59
CA GLN A 627 -6.05 -2.65 -13.87
C GLN A 627 -6.27 -1.24 -13.32
N GLU A 628 -7.53 -0.83 -13.14
CA GLU A 628 -7.89 0.48 -12.64
C GLU A 628 -7.41 0.70 -11.21
N ILE A 629 -7.53 -0.33 -10.35
CA ILE A 629 -7.10 -0.30 -8.95
C ILE A 629 -5.71 -0.90 -8.73
N THR A 630 -5.07 -1.43 -9.77
CA THR A 630 -3.68 -1.89 -9.71
C THR A 630 -2.75 -0.68 -9.60
N LYS A 631 -1.97 -0.59 -8.53
CA LYS A 631 -1.05 0.52 -8.25
C LYS A 631 0.24 0.40 -9.05
N GLN A 632 0.79 -0.81 -9.11
CA GLN A 632 1.96 -1.10 -9.93
C GLN A 632 1.59 -1.06 -11.42
N LYS A 633 2.02 -0.01 -12.12
CA LYS A 633 1.79 0.11 -13.55
C LYS A 633 2.93 -0.55 -14.33
N PRO A 634 2.62 -1.17 -15.48
CA PRO A 634 3.66 -1.63 -16.39
C PRO A 634 4.58 -0.50 -16.82
N ASP A 635 5.86 -0.80 -16.96
CA ASP A 635 6.80 0.17 -17.52
C ASP A 635 6.33 0.57 -18.93
N GLU A 636 6.34 1.86 -19.21
CA GLU A 636 6.00 2.36 -20.55
C GLU A 636 7.05 1.83 -21.54
N LYS A 637 6.60 1.03 -22.51
CA LYS A 637 7.46 0.67 -23.62
C LYS A 637 7.70 1.94 -24.42
N LYS A 638 8.93 2.42 -24.44
CA LYS A 638 9.35 3.49 -25.35
C LYS A 638 9.15 2.95 -26.78
N SER A 639 8.04 3.34 -27.42
CA SER A 639 7.85 3.05 -28.82
C SER A 639 8.75 3.98 -29.61
N VAL A 640 9.79 3.43 -30.15
CA VAL A 640 10.74 4.19 -30.98
C VAL A 640 10.25 4.28 -32.39
N ARG A 641 9.53 3.26 -32.88
CA ARG A 641 8.95 3.22 -34.21
C ARG A 641 7.85 4.25 -34.37
N GLY A 642 7.94 5.04 -35.46
CA GLY A 642 6.96 6.07 -35.83
C GLY A 642 7.27 7.47 -35.31
N ARG A 643 8.37 7.72 -34.63
CA ARG A 643 8.83 9.07 -34.23
C ARG A 643 9.07 9.98 -35.41
N ASN A 644 9.69 9.45 -36.48
CA ASN A 644 9.92 10.18 -37.72
C ASN A 644 8.60 10.53 -38.41
N ALA A 645 7.65 9.60 -38.46
CA ALA A 645 6.32 9.83 -39.02
C ALA A 645 5.52 10.87 -38.22
N GLU A 646 5.63 10.86 -36.90
CA GLU A 646 5.01 11.85 -36.02
C GLU A 646 5.64 13.24 -36.20
N ARG A 647 6.97 13.33 -36.31
CA ARG A 647 7.71 14.56 -36.60
C ARG A 647 7.28 15.17 -37.93
N GLU A 648 7.13 14.36 -38.98
CA GLU A 648 6.64 14.78 -40.29
C GLU A 648 5.20 15.31 -40.22
N ARG A 649 4.31 14.65 -39.46
CA ARG A 649 2.94 15.12 -39.22
C ARG A 649 2.91 16.46 -38.50
N ASN A 650 3.77 16.63 -37.50
CA ASN A 650 3.85 17.87 -36.70
C ASN A 650 4.46 19.02 -37.48
N LYS A 651 5.31 18.76 -38.47
CA LYS A 651 5.83 19.78 -39.43
C LYS A 651 4.78 20.24 -40.44
N ARG A 652 3.75 19.44 -40.71
CA ARG A 652 2.66 19.74 -41.63
C ARG A 652 1.47 20.46 -40.98
N LYS A 653 1.44 20.55 -39.66
CA LYS A 653 0.53 21.40 -38.89
C LYS A 653 1.14 22.77 -38.60
#